data_95efa22e81e86a3f485f85f718262004
#
_entry.id   95efa22e81e86a3f485f85f718262004
#
_cell.length_a   1.000
_cell.length_b   1.000
_cell.length_c   1.000
_cell.angle_alpha   90.00
_cell.angle_beta   90.00
_cell.angle_gamma   90.00
#
_symmetry.space_group_name_H-M   'P 1'
#
loop_
_entity.id
_entity.type
_entity.pdbx_description
1 polymer ?
#
loop_
_entity_poly.entity_id
_entity_poly.type
_entity_poly.pdbx_seq_one_letter_code
_entity_poly.pdbx_strand_id
1 'polypeptide(L)'
;MAGREYPLERTRNIGIMAHIDAGKTTTTERILYYTGVNYKIGDTHDGTATMDWMEQEQERGITITSAATTCHWTLQKDNKPAPGALEHRINIIDTPGHVDFTVEVERSLRVLDGAVGVFCAKGGVEPQSENVWRQADTYNVPRMAFINKMDILGADFYSAVDQIRNRLGKNAIVLQLPIGKEDDFKGIIDLFEMKAYIYNDDKGDDISILDIPEDMKDEAEVYHEELVEKCAELDDDLMMEYLEDPDSVTVDKLKAALRKGTCECTAVPVCCGTAYRNKGVQKLLDAVIEYMPSPLDIPAIKGVDLEGNEIERHSSDEEPFSALAFKIMTDPFVGKLAFFRVYSGTMNSGSYVLNATKDKKERVGRILQMHANHRAELDKVYSGDIAAAVGFKITTTGDTICDEQNPVILESMEFPEPVIELAIEPKTKAGQGKLGESLAKLAEEDPTFRAHTDQETGQTIIAGMGELHLEIIVDRLLREFKVEANVGAPQVAYKEAITKSVEVDSKYAKQSGGRGQYGHCKVRFEPMDANGEELFKFDSEVVGGAIPKEYIPAVGEGIEEATKTGILGGFPVVGVHATVYDGSYHEVDSSEMAFHIAGSMAFKDAMQKASPVLLEPIMKVEVTMPEEYMGDVIGDINSRRGRIEGMDDVGNGKIVRGFVPLSEMFGYATDLRSRTQGRGNYSMFFEKYEPVPKSVQEKVLANKKA
;
A
#
# COMPACT_ATOMS: atom_id res chain seq x y z
N MET A 1 28.56 27.25 -3.87
CA MET A 1 27.29 26.47 -3.82
C MET A 1 27.48 25.48 -2.69
N ALA A 2 26.61 25.49 -1.70
CA ALA A 2 26.66 24.46 -0.65
C ALA A 2 26.34 23.12 -1.33
N GLY A 3 27.24 22.16 -1.22
CA GLY A 3 27.02 20.80 -1.70
C GLY A 3 25.98 20.08 -0.82
N ARG A 4 25.65 18.87 -1.19
CA ARG A 4 24.80 17.94 -0.42
C ARG A 4 25.34 17.80 1.02
N GLU A 5 24.45 17.89 2.00
CA GLU A 5 24.82 17.78 3.42
C GLU A 5 25.14 16.33 3.80
N TYR A 6 24.32 15.39 3.36
CA TYR A 6 24.49 13.95 3.58
C TYR A 6 24.68 13.23 2.24
N PRO A 7 25.80 12.52 2.03
CA PRO A 7 26.00 11.70 0.84
C PRO A 7 25.00 10.54 0.80
N LEU A 8 24.78 9.99 -0.40
CA LEU A 8 23.80 8.90 -0.64
C LEU A 8 24.07 7.67 0.23
N GLU A 9 25.33 7.31 0.42
CA GLU A 9 25.73 6.17 1.26
C GLU A 9 25.26 6.28 2.71
N ARG A 10 25.10 7.52 3.19
CA ARG A 10 24.64 7.84 4.54
C ARG A 10 23.18 8.25 4.63
N THR A 11 22.40 7.97 3.59
CA THR A 11 20.96 8.20 3.58
C THR A 11 20.24 6.86 3.67
N ARG A 12 19.15 6.80 4.46
CA ARG A 12 18.25 5.66 4.56
C ARG A 12 16.82 6.15 4.37
N ASN A 13 16.09 5.55 3.46
CA ASN A 13 14.66 5.82 3.24
C ASN A 13 13.88 4.58 3.64
N ILE A 14 13.34 4.57 4.83
CA ILE A 14 12.70 3.40 5.42
C ILE A 14 11.23 3.64 5.72
N GLY A 15 10.43 2.57 5.60
CA GLY A 15 9.06 2.51 6.09
C GLY A 15 8.97 1.72 7.38
N ILE A 16 8.06 2.11 8.25
CA ILE A 16 7.66 1.29 9.39
C ILE A 16 6.31 0.68 9.06
N MET A 17 6.26 -0.64 8.96
CA MET A 17 5.05 -1.40 8.62
C MET A 17 4.71 -2.41 9.72
N ALA A 18 3.42 -2.58 10.00
CA ALA A 18 2.95 -3.49 11.03
C ALA A 18 1.46 -3.77 10.88
N HIS A 19 0.96 -4.81 11.54
CA HIS A 19 -0.48 -4.92 11.78
C HIS A 19 -0.95 -3.94 12.87
N ILE A 20 -2.26 -3.81 13.01
CA ILE A 20 -2.88 -2.99 14.07
C ILE A 20 -2.37 -3.47 15.44
N ASP A 21 -2.09 -2.54 16.32
CA ASP A 21 -1.62 -2.80 17.69
C ASP A 21 -0.27 -3.53 17.84
N ALA A 22 0.53 -3.72 16.78
CA ALA A 22 1.89 -4.24 16.94
C ALA A 22 2.87 -3.24 17.61
N GLY A 23 2.45 -1.98 17.74
CA GLY A 23 3.24 -0.91 18.33
C GLY A 23 4.08 -0.14 17.32
N LYS A 24 3.60 -0.03 16.07
CA LYS A 24 4.22 0.71 14.99
C LYS A 24 4.50 2.17 15.37
N THR A 25 3.46 2.94 15.65
CA THR A 25 3.57 4.37 16.01
C THR A 25 4.40 4.56 17.27
N THR A 26 4.25 3.67 18.26
CA THR A 26 5.11 3.70 19.46
C THR A 26 6.59 3.51 19.11
N THR A 27 6.91 2.59 18.20
CA THR A 27 8.30 2.36 17.74
C THR A 27 8.83 3.61 17.02
N THR A 28 8.04 4.22 16.13
CA THR A 28 8.41 5.45 15.43
C THR A 28 8.63 6.61 16.41
N GLU A 29 7.74 6.81 17.37
CA GLU A 29 7.89 7.85 18.40
C GLU A 29 9.16 7.67 19.25
N ARG A 30 9.56 6.44 19.55
CA ARG A 30 10.82 6.16 20.28
C ARG A 30 12.04 6.42 19.40
N ILE A 31 11.97 6.11 18.12
CA ILE A 31 13.02 6.49 17.16
C ILE A 31 13.20 8.01 17.15
N LEU A 32 12.11 8.77 17.07
CA LEU A 32 12.15 10.24 17.08
C LEU A 32 12.67 10.81 18.39
N TYR A 33 12.38 10.16 19.52
CA TYR A 33 12.91 10.56 20.82
C TYR A 33 14.44 10.35 20.90
N TYR A 34 14.93 9.15 20.58
CA TYR A 34 16.37 8.85 20.66
C TYR A 34 17.21 9.61 19.63
N THR A 35 16.64 9.99 18.51
CA THR A 35 17.30 10.83 17.50
C THR A 35 17.20 12.33 17.81
N GLY A 36 16.57 12.72 18.92
CA GLY A 36 16.47 14.10 19.37
C GLY A 36 15.49 14.97 18.58
N VAL A 37 14.68 14.39 17.71
CA VAL A 37 13.61 15.11 17.00
C VAL A 37 12.49 15.50 17.97
N ASN A 38 12.13 14.62 18.88
CA ASN A 38 11.17 14.86 19.94
C ASN A 38 11.86 15.00 21.30
N TYR A 39 11.47 16.02 22.07
CA TYR A 39 11.99 16.22 23.44
C TYR A 39 11.18 15.45 24.48
N LYS A 40 10.00 14.98 24.15
CA LYS A 40 9.13 14.19 25.02
C LYS A 40 8.75 12.91 24.31
N ILE A 41 8.62 11.86 25.10
CA ILE A 41 8.11 10.58 24.65
C ILE A 41 6.61 10.74 24.38
N GLY A 42 6.19 10.63 23.13
CA GLY A 42 4.79 10.60 22.73
C GLY A 42 4.17 9.24 23.01
N ASP A 43 2.88 9.19 23.33
CA ASP A 43 2.12 7.95 23.51
C ASP A 43 0.83 7.99 22.66
N THR A 44 0.57 6.89 21.98
CA THR A 44 -0.64 6.71 21.16
C THR A 44 -1.90 6.63 22.02
N HIS A 45 -1.82 6.02 23.20
CA HIS A 45 -2.96 5.89 24.11
C HIS A 45 -3.40 7.23 24.74
N ASP A 46 -2.44 8.15 24.91
CA ASP A 46 -2.71 9.48 25.44
C ASP A 46 -2.97 10.53 24.35
N GLY A 47 -2.97 10.13 23.06
CA GLY A 47 -3.16 11.03 21.92
C GLY A 47 -2.03 12.06 21.75
N THR A 48 -0.84 11.79 22.29
CA THR A 48 0.32 12.71 22.27
C THR A 48 1.35 12.33 21.20
N ALA A 49 1.07 11.31 20.38
CA ALA A 49 1.96 10.87 19.32
C ALA A 49 2.11 11.96 18.23
N THR A 50 3.33 12.25 17.86
CA THR A 50 3.68 13.33 16.91
C THR A 50 3.36 12.95 15.48
N MET A 51 3.47 11.65 15.17
CA MET A 51 3.22 11.12 13.82
C MET A 51 1.73 10.98 13.51
N ASP A 52 0.89 10.72 14.49
CA ASP A 52 -0.57 10.70 14.36
C ASP A 52 -1.10 12.13 14.53
N TRP A 53 -1.02 12.92 13.46
CA TRP A 53 -1.33 14.36 13.50
C TRP A 53 -2.82 14.69 13.31
N MET A 54 -3.61 13.75 12.76
CA MET A 54 -5.05 13.93 12.60
C MET A 54 -5.78 13.66 13.91
N GLU A 55 -6.79 14.48 14.22
CA GLU A 55 -7.65 14.26 15.40
C GLU A 55 -8.25 12.86 15.42
N GLN A 56 -8.63 12.32 14.25
CA GLN A 56 -9.20 10.98 14.09
C GLN A 56 -8.19 9.87 14.39
N GLU A 57 -6.92 10.06 14.04
CA GLU A 57 -5.84 9.13 14.39
C GLU A 57 -5.65 9.07 15.90
N GLN A 58 -5.62 10.23 16.53
CA GLN A 58 -5.46 10.37 18.00
C GLN A 58 -6.65 9.79 18.76
N GLU A 59 -7.89 10.08 18.32
CA GLU A 59 -9.11 9.58 18.95
C GLU A 59 -9.27 8.06 18.82
N ARG A 60 -8.86 7.48 17.70
CA ARG A 60 -9.01 6.05 17.39
C ARG A 60 -7.79 5.22 17.76
N GLY A 61 -6.64 5.86 17.99
CA GLY A 61 -5.36 5.19 18.25
C GLY A 61 -4.82 4.40 17.04
N ILE A 62 -5.18 4.79 15.81
CA ILE A 62 -4.73 4.14 14.58
C ILE A 62 -4.15 5.17 13.62
N THR A 63 -3.09 4.80 12.90
CA THR A 63 -2.57 5.60 11.79
C THR A 63 -3.46 5.42 10.56
N ILE A 64 -3.95 6.52 10.01
CA ILE A 64 -4.84 6.56 8.84
C ILE A 64 -4.05 6.95 7.60
N THR A 65 -3.23 8.01 7.72
CA THR A 65 -2.42 8.52 6.62
C THR A 65 -0.94 8.33 6.91
N SER A 66 -0.17 8.01 5.86
CA SER A 66 1.29 7.94 6.00
C SER A 66 1.87 9.31 6.35
N ALA A 67 2.77 9.36 7.32
CA ALA A 67 3.49 10.56 7.72
C ALA A 67 4.99 10.39 7.45
N ALA A 68 5.61 11.41 6.88
CA ALA A 68 7.04 11.41 6.60
C ALA A 68 7.79 12.30 7.59
N THR A 69 8.91 11.81 8.10
CA THR A 69 9.81 12.57 8.98
C THR A 69 11.26 12.24 8.69
N THR A 70 12.14 13.16 9.04
CA THR A 70 13.60 12.99 8.90
C THR A 70 14.24 13.03 10.27
N CYS A 71 15.13 12.08 10.54
CA CYS A 71 15.93 12.05 11.75
C CYS A 71 17.38 11.67 11.44
N HIS A 72 18.25 11.76 12.45
CA HIS A 72 19.68 11.52 12.29
C HIS A 72 20.15 10.54 13.35
N TRP A 73 21.05 9.64 12.97
CA TRP A 73 21.63 8.67 13.89
C TRP A 73 23.07 8.37 13.56
N THR A 74 23.86 8.13 14.60
CA THR A 74 25.26 7.70 14.51
C THR A 74 25.40 6.34 15.18
N LEU A 75 26.04 5.39 14.52
CA LEU A 75 26.29 4.05 15.08
C LEU A 75 26.85 4.14 16.50
N GLN A 76 26.29 3.33 17.37
CA GLN A 76 26.67 3.28 18.77
C GLN A 76 27.67 2.14 19.03
N LYS A 77 28.66 2.41 19.88
CA LYS A 77 29.53 1.41 20.50
C LYS A 77 29.60 1.72 21.99
N ASP A 78 29.39 0.73 22.81
CA ASP A 78 29.34 0.91 24.26
C ASP A 78 28.35 2.01 24.70
N ASN A 79 27.19 2.06 24.05
CA ASN A 79 26.12 3.04 24.27
C ASN A 79 26.56 4.51 24.06
N LYS A 80 27.55 4.74 23.21
CA LYS A 80 28.05 6.06 22.79
C LYS A 80 28.31 6.06 21.29
N PRO A 81 28.29 7.22 20.62
CA PRO A 81 28.70 7.29 19.23
C PRO A 81 30.04 6.58 19.04
N ALA A 82 30.12 5.61 18.13
CA ALA A 82 31.30 4.85 17.86
C ALA A 82 32.43 5.79 17.36
N PRO A 83 33.70 5.61 17.82
CA PRO A 83 34.79 6.47 17.38
C PRO A 83 34.95 6.50 15.86
N GLY A 84 34.83 7.69 15.26
CA GLY A 84 34.92 7.86 13.81
C GLY A 84 33.68 7.51 13.03
N ALA A 85 32.61 7.07 13.67
CA ALA A 85 31.32 6.84 13.00
C ALA A 85 30.75 8.16 12.49
N LEU A 86 30.20 8.10 11.29
CA LEU A 86 29.57 9.25 10.62
C LEU A 86 28.07 9.23 10.86
N GLU A 87 27.50 10.41 11.01
CA GLU A 87 26.06 10.57 11.15
C GLU A 87 25.34 10.22 9.86
N HIS A 88 24.24 9.47 9.98
CA HIS A 88 23.35 9.07 8.90
C HIS A 88 22.05 9.86 8.98
N ARG A 89 21.50 10.20 7.82
CA ARG A 89 20.15 10.74 7.69
C ARG A 89 19.18 9.60 7.42
N ILE A 90 18.13 9.51 8.22
CA ILE A 90 17.08 8.50 8.09
C ILE A 90 15.77 9.22 7.82
N ASN A 91 15.20 9.01 6.63
CA ASN A 91 13.87 9.43 6.30
C ASN A 91 12.93 8.27 6.61
N ILE A 92 11.94 8.51 7.45
CA ILE A 92 10.97 7.51 7.90
C ILE A 92 9.62 7.87 7.33
N ILE A 93 8.96 6.89 6.70
CA ILE A 93 7.54 6.97 6.36
C ILE A 93 6.80 5.99 7.26
N ASP A 94 5.97 6.53 8.16
CA ASP A 94 5.07 5.73 8.98
C ASP A 94 3.83 5.38 8.17
N THR A 95 3.54 4.08 8.00
CA THR A 95 2.45 3.60 7.15
C THR A 95 1.25 3.16 7.98
N PRO A 96 0.01 3.27 7.47
CA PRO A 96 -1.16 2.72 8.15
C PRO A 96 -1.04 1.21 8.40
N GLY A 97 -1.65 0.74 9.47
CA GLY A 97 -1.74 -0.70 9.77
C GLY A 97 -3.10 -1.31 9.43
N HIS A 98 -4.09 -0.51 9.06
CA HIS A 98 -5.45 -0.97 8.79
C HIS A 98 -5.67 -1.31 7.33
N VAL A 99 -6.47 -2.34 7.07
CA VAL A 99 -6.72 -2.89 5.72
C VAL A 99 -7.34 -1.89 4.77
N ASP A 100 -8.25 -1.07 5.25
CA ASP A 100 -8.95 -0.06 4.43
C ASP A 100 -7.98 1.00 3.86
N PHE A 101 -6.76 1.07 4.42
CA PHE A 101 -5.70 2.00 4.01
C PHE A 101 -4.50 1.31 3.37
N THR A 102 -4.70 0.11 2.84
CA THR A 102 -3.66 -0.69 2.18
C THR A 102 -2.94 0.07 1.07
N VAL A 103 -3.66 0.93 0.36
CA VAL A 103 -3.12 1.79 -0.70
C VAL A 103 -2.13 2.84 -0.19
N GLU A 104 -2.33 3.36 1.02
CA GLU A 104 -1.33 4.23 1.66
C GLU A 104 -0.02 3.47 1.92
N VAL A 105 -0.13 2.20 2.32
CA VAL A 105 1.04 1.32 2.50
C VAL A 105 1.73 1.10 1.16
N GLU A 106 0.98 0.75 0.13
CA GLU A 106 1.51 0.47 -1.21
C GLU A 106 2.22 1.68 -1.82
N ARG A 107 1.60 2.87 -1.75
CA ARG A 107 2.22 4.13 -2.16
C ARG A 107 3.54 4.40 -1.45
N SER A 108 3.58 4.12 -0.16
CA SER A 108 4.79 4.30 0.64
C SER A 108 5.87 3.28 0.26
N LEU A 109 5.53 2.00 0.13
CA LEU A 109 6.47 0.94 -0.25
C LEU A 109 7.12 1.21 -1.61
N ARG A 110 6.39 1.81 -2.56
CA ARG A 110 6.90 2.12 -3.89
C ARG A 110 8.07 3.11 -3.87
N VAL A 111 8.14 3.98 -2.87
CA VAL A 111 9.15 5.06 -2.79
C VAL A 111 10.20 4.82 -1.71
N LEU A 112 10.11 3.73 -0.97
CA LEU A 112 11.05 3.36 0.06
C LEU A 112 12.18 2.50 -0.48
N ASP A 113 13.35 2.61 0.13
CA ASP A 113 14.50 1.76 -0.15
C ASP A 113 14.47 0.50 0.71
N GLY A 114 13.80 0.55 1.86
CA GLY A 114 13.64 -0.56 2.75
C GLY A 114 12.54 -0.36 3.77
N ALA A 115 12.17 -1.40 4.50
CA ALA A 115 11.12 -1.35 5.50
C ALA A 115 11.47 -2.13 6.77
N VAL A 116 10.99 -1.64 7.91
CA VAL A 116 11.04 -2.33 9.19
C VAL A 116 9.65 -2.91 9.48
N GLY A 117 9.53 -4.22 9.47
CA GLY A 117 8.33 -4.94 9.87
C GLY A 117 8.28 -5.11 11.38
N VAL A 118 7.31 -4.48 12.04
CA VAL A 118 7.12 -4.59 13.48
C VAL A 118 6.10 -5.68 13.77
N PHE A 119 6.51 -6.70 14.51
CA PHE A 119 5.69 -7.84 14.90
C PHE A 119 5.45 -7.83 16.40
N CYS A 120 4.26 -8.21 16.82
CA CYS A 120 3.97 -8.40 18.24
C CYS A 120 4.53 -9.74 18.71
N ALA A 121 5.33 -9.76 19.79
CA ALA A 121 5.90 -10.99 20.32
C ALA A 121 4.86 -12.04 20.76
N LYS A 122 3.64 -11.62 21.08
CA LYS A 122 2.51 -12.50 21.41
C LYS A 122 1.78 -13.03 20.18
N GLY A 123 1.47 -12.14 19.23
CA GLY A 123 0.68 -12.50 18.04
C GLY A 123 1.52 -13.09 16.91
N GLY A 124 2.81 -12.77 16.88
CA GLY A 124 3.70 -13.18 15.79
C GLY A 124 3.28 -12.60 14.45
N VAL A 125 3.19 -13.43 13.43
CA VAL A 125 2.73 -13.07 12.09
C VAL A 125 1.21 -13.12 12.05
N GLU A 126 0.60 -11.95 12.04
CA GLU A 126 -0.85 -11.80 11.89
C GLU A 126 -1.21 -11.57 10.42
N PRO A 127 -2.49 -11.72 10.06
CA PRO A 127 -2.97 -11.64 8.66
C PRO A 127 -2.61 -10.35 7.95
N GLN A 128 -2.73 -9.24 8.66
CA GLN A 128 -2.33 -7.93 8.10
C GLN A 128 -0.83 -7.84 7.86
N SER A 129 -0.03 -8.48 8.74
CA SER A 129 1.42 -8.60 8.54
C SER A 129 1.74 -9.35 7.25
N GLU A 130 1.03 -10.45 6.97
CA GLU A 130 1.20 -11.22 5.72
C GLU A 130 0.86 -10.37 4.48
N ASN A 131 -0.24 -9.60 4.55
CA ASN A 131 -0.65 -8.77 3.43
C ASN A 131 0.35 -7.66 3.13
N VAL A 132 0.75 -6.89 4.14
CA VAL A 132 1.75 -5.83 3.98
C VAL A 132 3.10 -6.40 3.54
N TRP A 133 3.46 -7.59 4.04
CA TRP A 133 4.68 -8.28 3.64
C TRP A 133 4.65 -8.70 2.17
N ARG A 134 3.50 -9.22 1.69
CA ARG A 134 3.30 -9.58 0.28
C ARG A 134 3.38 -8.35 -0.64
N GLN A 135 2.80 -7.23 -0.24
CA GLN A 135 2.95 -5.98 -0.98
C GLN A 135 4.41 -5.54 -1.08
N ALA A 136 5.18 -5.67 0.01
CA ALA A 136 6.60 -5.39 -0.02
C ALA A 136 7.39 -6.38 -0.91
N ASP A 137 6.91 -7.62 -1.05
CA ASP A 137 7.47 -8.59 -2.02
C ASP A 137 7.22 -8.14 -3.47
N THR A 138 6.04 -7.63 -3.78
CA THR A 138 5.69 -7.13 -5.13
C THR A 138 6.66 -6.04 -5.59
N TYR A 139 7.08 -5.16 -4.70
CA TYR A 139 8.01 -4.07 -5.01
C TYR A 139 9.48 -4.41 -4.70
N ASN A 140 9.80 -5.66 -4.34
CA ASN A 140 11.14 -6.10 -3.96
C ASN A 140 11.81 -5.18 -2.92
N VAL A 141 11.04 -4.76 -1.91
CA VAL A 141 11.53 -3.87 -0.86
C VAL A 141 12.33 -4.68 0.17
N PRO A 142 13.63 -4.37 0.39
CA PRO A 142 14.44 -4.94 1.46
C PRO A 142 13.82 -4.72 2.84
N ARG A 143 13.87 -5.73 3.69
CA ARG A 143 13.18 -5.70 4.99
C ARG A 143 14.02 -6.23 6.12
N MET A 144 13.75 -5.71 7.30
CA MET A 144 14.15 -6.28 8.57
C MET A 144 12.92 -6.44 9.48
N ALA A 145 13.00 -7.29 10.48
CA ALA A 145 11.93 -7.54 11.44
C ALA A 145 12.32 -7.02 12.83
N PHE A 146 11.36 -6.41 13.52
CA PHE A 146 11.48 -6.03 14.92
C PHE A 146 10.36 -6.70 15.72
N ILE A 147 10.73 -7.67 16.58
CA ILE A 147 9.81 -8.34 17.49
C ILE A 147 9.60 -7.44 18.71
N ASN A 148 8.48 -6.75 18.70
CA ASN A 148 8.10 -5.76 19.69
C ASN A 148 7.19 -6.32 20.77
N LYS A 149 6.99 -5.58 21.85
CA LYS A 149 6.13 -5.95 22.98
C LYS A 149 6.60 -7.20 23.71
N MET A 150 7.91 -7.33 23.90
CA MET A 150 8.48 -8.43 24.69
C MET A 150 8.06 -8.42 26.17
N ASP A 151 7.48 -7.31 26.63
CA ASP A 151 7.03 -7.06 28.01
C ASP A 151 5.57 -7.49 28.29
N ILE A 152 4.81 -7.91 27.29
CA ILE A 152 3.40 -8.29 27.50
C ILE A 152 3.23 -9.75 27.85
N LEU A 153 2.16 -10.07 28.59
CA LEU A 153 1.81 -11.43 28.95
C LEU A 153 1.58 -12.32 27.70
N GLY A 154 2.29 -13.43 27.61
CA GLY A 154 2.24 -14.34 26.46
C GLY A 154 3.24 -13.98 25.36
N ALA A 155 4.20 -13.07 25.59
CA ALA A 155 5.26 -12.79 24.64
C ALA A 155 6.17 -14.02 24.42
N ASP A 156 6.38 -14.38 23.15
CA ASP A 156 7.23 -15.48 22.73
C ASP A 156 8.03 -15.10 21.47
N PHE A 157 9.29 -14.75 21.69
CA PHE A 157 10.21 -14.36 20.63
C PHE A 157 10.43 -15.47 19.59
N TYR A 158 10.68 -16.68 20.09
CA TYR A 158 11.04 -17.83 19.24
C TYR A 158 9.89 -18.25 18.35
N SER A 159 8.69 -18.29 18.90
CA SER A 159 7.47 -18.54 18.13
C SER A 159 7.24 -17.48 17.05
N ALA A 160 7.48 -16.20 17.34
CA ALA A 160 7.35 -15.12 16.35
C ALA A 160 8.37 -15.28 15.21
N VAL A 161 9.63 -15.62 15.52
CA VAL A 161 10.66 -15.89 14.50
C VAL A 161 10.31 -17.09 13.63
N ASP A 162 9.84 -18.17 14.23
CA ASP A 162 9.42 -19.37 13.51
C ASP A 162 8.23 -19.10 12.59
N GLN A 163 7.30 -18.25 13.00
CA GLN A 163 6.20 -17.82 12.14
C GLN A 163 6.70 -17.00 10.95
N ILE A 164 7.68 -16.11 11.13
CA ILE A 164 8.29 -15.38 10.02
C ILE A 164 8.94 -16.36 9.03
N ARG A 165 9.66 -17.36 9.51
CA ARG A 165 10.28 -18.41 8.69
C ARG A 165 9.26 -19.25 7.92
N ASN A 166 8.23 -19.72 8.61
CA ASN A 166 7.27 -20.69 8.07
C ASN A 166 6.12 -20.04 7.30
N ARG A 167 5.50 -18.98 7.84
CA ARG A 167 4.32 -18.35 7.22
C ARG A 167 4.68 -17.34 6.16
N LEU A 168 5.77 -16.57 6.34
CA LEU A 168 6.25 -15.62 5.34
C LEU A 168 7.26 -16.27 4.37
N GLY A 169 7.73 -17.49 4.66
CA GLY A 169 8.69 -18.21 3.82
C GLY A 169 10.03 -17.49 3.68
N LYS A 170 10.48 -16.77 4.73
CA LYS A 170 11.67 -15.90 4.67
C LYS A 170 12.83 -16.46 5.48
N ASN A 171 14.04 -16.19 5.00
CA ASN A 171 15.28 -16.48 5.72
C ASN A 171 15.48 -15.44 6.83
N ALA A 172 14.81 -15.65 7.97
CA ALA A 172 14.93 -14.79 9.14
C ALA A 172 16.22 -15.13 9.90
N ILE A 173 17.12 -14.15 9.97
CA ILE A 173 18.42 -14.26 10.65
C ILE A 173 18.36 -13.48 11.96
N VAL A 174 18.45 -14.20 13.06
CA VAL A 174 18.34 -13.64 14.40
C VAL A 174 19.64 -12.91 14.77
N LEU A 175 19.54 -11.62 15.08
CA LEU A 175 20.68 -10.78 15.50
C LEU A 175 20.79 -10.69 17.02
N GLN A 176 19.68 -10.87 17.72
CA GLN A 176 19.56 -10.60 19.15
C GLN A 176 18.67 -11.65 19.80
N LEU A 177 19.00 -12.01 21.03
CA LEU A 177 18.12 -12.81 21.88
C LEU A 177 17.56 -11.96 23.03
N PRO A 178 16.29 -12.17 23.44
CA PRO A 178 15.73 -11.46 24.59
C PRO A 178 16.28 -12.03 25.91
N ILE A 179 16.56 -11.15 26.86
CA ILE A 179 16.89 -11.53 28.23
C ILE A 179 15.64 -11.38 29.09
N GLY A 180 15.03 -12.51 29.42
CA GLY A 180 13.72 -12.56 30.05
C GLY A 180 12.57 -12.33 29.07
N LYS A 181 11.35 -12.44 29.57
CA LYS A 181 10.10 -12.21 28.83
C LYS A 181 9.06 -11.62 29.76
N GLU A 182 8.04 -11.01 29.21
CA GLU A 182 6.96 -10.38 29.97
C GLU A 182 7.52 -9.33 30.95
N ASP A 183 7.04 -9.28 32.19
CA ASP A 183 7.54 -8.35 33.21
C ASP A 183 9.04 -8.52 33.53
N ASP A 184 9.60 -9.70 33.26
CA ASP A 184 11.02 -10.02 33.48
C ASP A 184 11.92 -9.63 32.30
N PHE A 185 11.38 -9.05 31.23
CA PHE A 185 12.18 -8.59 30.09
C PHE A 185 13.09 -7.43 30.49
N LYS A 186 14.40 -7.71 30.56
CA LYS A 186 15.42 -6.77 31.06
C LYS A 186 16.32 -6.17 29.99
N GLY A 187 16.49 -6.89 28.89
CA GLY A 187 17.43 -6.49 27.86
C GLY A 187 17.57 -7.49 26.73
N ILE A 188 18.66 -7.38 26.01
CA ILE A 188 18.95 -8.19 24.82
C ILE A 188 20.38 -8.70 24.84
N ILE A 189 20.64 -9.84 24.22
CA ILE A 189 21.97 -10.33 23.87
C ILE A 189 22.23 -9.97 22.41
N ASP A 190 23.31 -9.27 22.14
CA ASP A 190 23.81 -9.05 20.79
C ASP A 190 24.66 -10.24 20.37
N LEU A 191 24.22 -10.95 19.34
CA LEU A 191 24.88 -12.19 18.91
C LEU A 191 26.15 -11.97 18.10
N PHE A 192 26.38 -10.80 17.51
CA PHE A 192 27.66 -10.48 16.89
C PHE A 192 28.72 -10.12 17.93
N GLU A 193 28.34 -9.35 18.93
CA GLU A 193 29.26 -8.91 19.98
C GLU A 193 29.41 -9.93 21.13
N MET A 194 28.47 -10.87 21.23
CA MET A 194 28.34 -11.84 22.35
C MET A 194 28.34 -11.12 23.70
N LYS A 195 27.52 -10.08 23.82
CA LYS A 195 27.35 -9.25 25.00
C LYS A 195 25.88 -9.06 25.34
N ALA A 196 25.60 -8.91 26.65
CA ALA A 196 24.29 -8.60 27.18
C ALA A 196 24.13 -7.10 27.41
N TYR A 197 23.05 -6.54 26.88
CA TYR A 197 22.64 -5.15 27.06
C TYR A 197 21.45 -5.11 28.01
N ILE A 198 21.67 -4.66 29.24
CA ILE A 198 20.65 -4.59 30.30
C ILE A 198 20.21 -3.15 30.48
N TYR A 199 18.93 -2.88 30.36
CA TYR A 199 18.33 -1.57 30.53
C TYR A 199 17.94 -1.37 32.00
N ASN A 200 18.55 -0.37 32.65
CA ASN A 200 18.43 -0.15 34.10
C ASN A 200 17.36 0.87 34.47
N ASP A 201 16.89 1.66 33.49
CA ASP A 201 15.90 2.71 33.69
C ASP A 201 14.70 2.58 32.72
N ASP A 202 13.63 3.30 33.06
CA ASP A 202 12.40 3.30 32.24
C ASP A 202 12.53 4.16 30.95
N LYS A 203 13.57 4.98 30.83
CA LYS A 203 13.80 5.80 29.65
C LYS A 203 14.70 5.12 28.62
N GLY A 204 15.35 4.02 28.99
CA GLY A 204 16.27 3.31 28.13
C GLY A 204 17.60 4.04 27.86
N ASP A 205 17.94 5.03 28.69
CA ASP A 205 19.18 5.81 28.55
C ASP A 205 20.34 5.17 29.33
N ASP A 206 20.04 4.51 30.47
CA ASP A 206 21.02 3.82 31.28
C ASP A 206 21.09 2.33 30.92
N ILE A 207 22.11 1.97 30.13
CA ILE A 207 22.33 0.61 29.64
C ILE A 207 23.66 0.07 30.18
N SER A 208 23.58 -1.07 30.89
CA SER A 208 24.77 -1.83 31.32
C SER A 208 25.13 -2.87 30.27
N ILE A 209 26.39 -2.87 29.83
CA ILE A 209 26.91 -3.88 28.90
C ILE A 209 27.71 -4.89 29.75
N LEU A 210 27.21 -6.11 29.77
CA LEU A 210 27.71 -7.18 30.63
C LEU A 210 28.04 -8.43 29.82
N ASP A 211 28.69 -9.39 30.45
CA ASP A 211 28.82 -10.72 29.89
C ASP A 211 27.44 -11.41 29.89
N ILE A 212 27.26 -12.33 28.95
CA ILE A 212 26.01 -13.10 28.82
C ILE A 212 25.71 -13.85 30.13
N PRO A 213 24.47 -13.80 30.64
CA PRO A 213 24.06 -14.56 31.78
C PRO A 213 24.39 -16.06 31.63
N GLU A 214 24.86 -16.70 32.72
CA GLU A 214 25.35 -18.07 32.66
C GLU A 214 24.32 -19.09 32.15
N ASP A 215 23.05 -18.87 32.49
CA ASP A 215 21.90 -19.66 32.05
C ASP A 215 21.52 -19.50 30.57
N MET A 216 22.05 -18.48 29.91
CA MET A 216 21.81 -18.21 28.50
C MET A 216 23.02 -18.40 27.59
N LYS A 217 24.18 -18.77 28.15
CA LYS A 217 25.43 -18.91 27.37
C LYS A 217 25.32 -19.97 26.27
N ASP A 218 24.87 -21.15 26.63
CA ASP A 218 24.75 -22.28 25.70
C ASP A 218 23.78 -21.95 24.55
N GLU A 219 22.66 -21.29 24.87
CA GLU A 219 21.69 -20.88 23.89
C GLU A 219 22.27 -19.78 22.99
N ALA A 220 22.94 -18.79 23.55
CA ALA A 220 23.57 -17.71 22.78
C ALA A 220 24.67 -18.24 21.85
N GLU A 221 25.44 -19.25 22.26
CA GLU A 221 26.44 -19.90 21.42
C GLU A 221 25.77 -20.61 20.21
N VAL A 222 24.71 -21.36 20.44
CA VAL A 222 23.95 -22.02 19.34
C VAL A 222 23.41 -21.02 18.34
N TYR A 223 22.80 -19.93 18.81
CA TYR A 223 22.29 -18.89 17.90
C TYR A 223 23.39 -18.07 17.25
N HIS A 224 24.53 -17.89 17.90
CA HIS A 224 25.70 -17.27 17.28
C HIS A 224 26.24 -18.13 16.12
N GLU A 225 26.39 -19.45 16.33
CA GLU A 225 26.81 -20.37 15.28
C GLU A 225 25.82 -20.35 14.10
N GLU A 226 24.50 -20.41 14.38
CA GLU A 226 23.46 -20.27 13.35
C GLU A 226 23.57 -18.94 12.59
N LEU A 227 23.82 -17.83 13.30
CA LEU A 227 24.02 -16.51 12.71
C LEU A 227 25.20 -16.49 11.75
N VAL A 228 26.35 -17.02 12.20
CA VAL A 228 27.59 -17.08 11.38
C VAL A 228 27.37 -17.92 10.13
N GLU A 229 26.79 -19.12 10.26
CA GLU A 229 26.51 -20.03 9.15
C GLU A 229 25.56 -19.37 8.14
N LYS A 230 24.43 -18.84 8.58
CA LYS A 230 23.46 -18.18 7.70
C LYS A 230 24.01 -16.94 7.02
N CYS A 231 24.86 -16.16 7.69
CA CYS A 231 25.51 -15.02 7.03
C CYS A 231 26.54 -15.49 6.00
N ALA A 232 27.27 -16.56 6.27
CA ALA A 232 28.23 -17.12 5.31
C ALA A 232 27.53 -17.66 4.06
N GLU A 233 26.33 -18.27 4.19
CA GLU A 233 25.52 -18.75 3.06
C GLU A 233 25.08 -17.64 2.08
N LEU A 234 25.13 -16.37 2.50
CA LEU A 234 24.73 -15.25 1.64
C LEU A 234 25.83 -14.78 0.67
N ASP A 235 27.04 -15.31 0.81
CA ASP A 235 28.17 -14.96 -0.06
C ASP A 235 29.06 -16.19 -0.29
N ASP A 236 29.19 -16.60 -1.56
CA ASP A 236 29.91 -17.83 -1.92
C ASP A 236 31.38 -17.83 -1.48
N ASP A 237 32.06 -16.68 -1.59
CA ASP A 237 33.46 -16.57 -1.21
C ASP A 237 33.61 -16.66 0.33
N LEU A 238 32.68 -16.06 1.06
CA LEU A 238 32.65 -16.13 2.51
C LEU A 238 32.28 -17.52 3.02
N MET A 239 31.39 -18.22 2.32
CA MET A 239 31.06 -19.62 2.62
C MET A 239 32.27 -20.54 2.43
N MET A 240 33.06 -20.35 1.38
CA MET A 240 34.28 -21.12 1.19
C MET A 240 35.30 -20.84 2.32
N GLU A 241 35.50 -19.60 2.69
CA GLU A 241 36.37 -19.22 3.81
C GLU A 241 35.90 -19.84 5.15
N TYR A 242 34.59 -19.82 5.39
CA TYR A 242 33.98 -20.41 6.59
C TYR A 242 34.19 -21.94 6.66
N LEU A 243 34.07 -22.64 5.51
CA LEU A 243 34.29 -24.09 5.43
C LEU A 243 35.76 -24.48 5.58
N GLU A 244 36.70 -23.62 5.15
CA GLU A 244 38.13 -23.86 5.31
C GLU A 244 38.61 -23.60 6.76
N ASP A 245 38.21 -22.50 7.34
CA ASP A 245 38.58 -22.08 8.69
C ASP A 245 37.50 -21.15 9.29
N PRO A 246 36.54 -21.67 10.07
CA PRO A 246 35.49 -20.86 10.67
C PRO A 246 36.00 -19.68 11.52
N ASP A 247 37.17 -19.81 12.15
CA ASP A 247 37.75 -18.78 13.01
C ASP A 247 38.38 -17.62 12.20
N SER A 248 38.57 -17.79 10.91
CA SER A 248 39.11 -16.73 10.01
C SER A 248 38.08 -15.67 9.64
N VAL A 249 36.77 -16.02 9.75
CA VAL A 249 35.67 -15.16 9.36
C VAL A 249 35.46 -14.03 10.35
N THR A 250 35.66 -12.80 9.93
CA THR A 250 35.49 -11.63 10.81
C THR A 250 34.04 -11.14 10.88
N VAL A 251 33.64 -10.53 11.99
CA VAL A 251 32.30 -9.94 12.17
C VAL A 251 31.98 -8.92 11.06
N ASP A 252 32.95 -8.14 10.61
CA ASP A 252 32.74 -7.14 9.54
C ASP A 252 32.37 -7.81 8.20
N LYS A 253 32.96 -8.96 7.86
CA LYS A 253 32.61 -9.74 6.68
C LYS A 253 31.20 -10.32 6.78
N LEU A 254 30.83 -10.86 7.96
CA LEU A 254 29.50 -11.37 8.22
C LEU A 254 28.44 -10.27 8.11
N LYS A 255 28.69 -9.11 8.69
CA LYS A 255 27.80 -7.95 8.58
C LYS A 255 27.66 -7.46 7.14
N ALA A 256 28.74 -7.45 6.36
CA ALA A 256 28.71 -7.08 4.95
C ALA A 256 27.89 -8.08 4.12
N ALA A 257 28.05 -9.38 4.36
CA ALA A 257 27.25 -10.41 3.71
C ALA A 257 25.76 -10.31 4.07
N LEU A 258 25.45 -10.09 5.35
CA LEU A 258 24.07 -9.88 5.80
C LEU A 258 23.44 -8.64 5.17
N ARG A 259 24.18 -7.52 5.08
CA ARG A 259 23.72 -6.33 4.37
C ARG A 259 23.41 -6.62 2.91
N LYS A 260 24.31 -7.31 2.22
CA LYS A 260 24.10 -7.73 0.81
C LYS A 260 22.84 -8.56 0.68
N GLY A 261 22.69 -9.62 1.48
CA GLY A 261 21.51 -10.48 1.49
C GLY A 261 20.22 -9.73 1.82
N THR A 262 20.27 -8.74 2.72
CA THR A 262 19.12 -7.89 3.05
C THR A 262 18.75 -7.01 1.86
N CYS A 263 19.71 -6.35 1.21
CA CYS A 263 19.47 -5.52 0.03
C CYS A 263 18.95 -6.33 -1.17
N GLU A 264 19.36 -7.58 -1.31
CA GLU A 264 18.90 -8.51 -2.34
C GLU A 264 17.60 -9.24 -1.97
N CYS A 265 16.98 -8.93 -0.83
CA CYS A 265 15.77 -9.57 -0.29
C CYS A 265 15.90 -11.09 -0.02
N THR A 266 17.13 -11.61 0.11
CA THR A 266 17.42 -13.02 0.41
C THR A 266 17.51 -13.33 1.90
N ALA A 267 17.68 -12.29 2.73
CA ALA A 267 17.76 -12.38 4.19
C ALA A 267 16.90 -11.31 4.87
N VAL A 268 16.40 -11.63 6.05
CA VAL A 268 15.64 -10.71 6.91
C VAL A 268 16.28 -10.67 8.29
N PRO A 269 17.05 -9.61 8.63
CA PRO A 269 17.60 -9.43 9.96
C PRO A 269 16.47 -9.27 10.99
N VAL A 270 16.59 -9.94 12.15
CA VAL A 270 15.59 -9.91 13.21
C VAL A 270 16.17 -9.33 14.49
N CYS A 271 15.58 -8.24 14.96
CA CYS A 271 15.83 -7.61 16.26
C CYS A 271 14.64 -7.82 17.20
N CYS A 272 14.85 -7.58 18.48
CA CYS A 272 13.77 -7.66 19.48
C CYS A 272 13.83 -6.52 20.49
N GLY A 273 12.70 -6.25 21.14
CA GLY A 273 12.62 -5.24 22.17
C GLY A 273 11.18 -4.94 22.63
N THR A 274 11.05 -3.86 23.36
CA THR A 274 9.75 -3.27 23.70
C THR A 274 9.84 -1.75 23.56
N ALA A 275 9.21 -1.22 22.53
CA ALA A 275 9.19 0.22 22.27
C ALA A 275 8.48 0.95 23.44
N TYR A 276 7.40 0.40 23.98
CA TYR A 276 6.67 0.99 25.09
C TYR A 276 7.52 1.18 26.35
N ARG A 277 8.38 0.20 26.68
CA ARG A 277 9.31 0.24 27.80
C ARG A 277 10.69 0.80 27.44
N ASN A 278 10.84 1.37 26.25
CA ASN A 278 12.09 2.02 25.80
C ASN A 278 13.32 1.08 25.77
N LYS A 279 13.15 -0.19 25.41
CA LYS A 279 14.23 -1.18 25.37
C LYS A 279 14.41 -1.76 23.96
N GLY A 280 15.63 -1.74 23.46
CA GLY A 280 16.00 -2.34 22.17
C GLY A 280 15.93 -1.40 20.96
N VAL A 281 15.42 -0.17 21.08
CA VAL A 281 15.21 0.75 19.95
C VAL A 281 16.53 1.32 19.42
N GLN A 282 17.50 1.61 20.28
CA GLN A 282 18.81 2.10 19.85
C GLN A 282 19.55 1.05 18.99
N LYS A 283 19.47 -0.22 19.39
CA LYS A 283 20.04 -1.32 18.60
C LYS A 283 19.28 -1.58 17.30
N LEU A 284 17.99 -1.29 17.26
CA LEU A 284 17.22 -1.27 16.01
C LEU A 284 17.74 -0.17 15.07
N LEU A 285 18.01 1.04 15.58
CA LEU A 285 18.57 2.13 14.79
C LEU A 285 19.98 1.80 14.24
N ASP A 286 20.82 1.15 15.05
CA ASP A 286 22.13 0.66 14.60
C ASP A 286 21.95 -0.35 13.47
N ALA A 287 21.03 -1.31 13.61
CA ALA A 287 20.73 -2.32 12.59
C ALA A 287 20.19 -1.69 11.29
N VAL A 288 19.36 -0.64 11.38
CA VAL A 288 18.89 0.11 10.21
C VAL A 288 20.08 0.70 9.44
N ILE A 289 21.03 1.30 10.12
CA ILE A 289 22.23 1.86 9.47
C ILE A 289 23.09 0.76 8.85
N GLU A 290 23.30 -0.35 9.58
CA GLU A 290 24.21 -1.42 9.16
C GLU A 290 23.65 -2.27 8.01
N TYR A 291 22.35 -2.59 8.03
CA TYR A 291 21.79 -3.60 7.12
C TYR A 291 20.80 -3.06 6.09
N MET A 292 20.14 -1.93 6.35
CA MET A 292 19.19 -1.39 5.39
C MET A 292 19.88 -0.67 4.23
N PRO A 293 19.33 -0.72 3.01
CA PRO A 293 19.95 -0.12 1.84
C PRO A 293 20.02 1.40 1.90
N SER A 294 21.03 1.94 1.27
CA SER A 294 21.07 3.33 0.82
C SER A 294 20.45 3.45 -0.59
N PRO A 295 20.15 4.65 -1.08
CA PRO A 295 19.67 4.81 -2.46
C PRO A 295 20.64 4.27 -3.54
N LEU A 296 21.92 4.06 -3.21
CA LEU A 296 22.90 3.48 -4.13
C LEU A 296 22.83 1.95 -4.21
N ASP A 297 22.29 1.30 -3.18
CA ASP A 297 22.16 -0.16 -3.13
C ASP A 297 20.91 -0.66 -3.87
N ILE A 298 20.03 0.26 -4.26
CA ILE A 298 18.78 -0.04 -4.98
C ILE A 298 19.05 -0.02 -6.49
N PRO A 299 18.48 -0.97 -7.26
CA PRO A 299 18.59 -0.95 -8.71
C PRO A 299 18.11 0.36 -9.33
N ALA A 300 18.65 0.72 -10.50
CA ALA A 300 18.19 1.87 -11.26
C ALA A 300 16.67 1.79 -11.50
N ILE A 301 15.98 2.90 -11.34
CA ILE A 301 14.55 2.93 -11.60
C ILE A 301 14.29 2.89 -13.10
N LYS A 302 13.37 2.03 -13.51
CA LYS A 302 12.92 1.91 -14.89
C LYS A 302 11.80 2.90 -15.19
N GLY A 303 11.75 3.32 -16.43
CA GLY A 303 10.70 4.17 -16.96
C GLY A 303 10.70 4.11 -18.47
N VAL A 304 9.82 4.88 -19.07
CA VAL A 304 9.72 5.03 -20.51
C VAL A 304 9.86 6.51 -20.90
N ASP A 305 10.45 6.79 -22.05
CA ASP A 305 10.41 8.13 -22.61
C ASP A 305 9.03 8.45 -23.22
N LEU A 306 8.84 9.65 -23.74
CA LEU A 306 7.56 10.05 -24.38
C LEU A 306 7.28 9.29 -25.69
N GLU A 307 8.27 8.56 -26.22
CA GLU A 307 8.16 7.72 -27.41
C GLU A 307 7.87 6.25 -27.06
N GLY A 308 7.90 5.89 -25.77
CA GLY A 308 7.65 4.54 -25.26
C GLY A 308 8.89 3.65 -25.18
N ASN A 309 10.11 4.20 -25.35
CA ASN A 309 11.34 3.43 -25.21
C ASN A 309 11.72 3.31 -23.73
N GLU A 310 12.14 2.12 -23.32
CA GLU A 310 12.63 1.89 -21.96
C GLU A 310 13.90 2.68 -21.67
N ILE A 311 13.92 3.38 -20.55
CA ILE A 311 15.08 4.08 -20.03
C ILE A 311 15.24 3.84 -18.54
N GLU A 312 16.47 3.96 -18.04
CA GLU A 312 16.79 3.79 -16.64
C GLU A 312 17.32 5.11 -16.06
N ARG A 313 17.07 5.33 -14.77
CA ARG A 313 17.63 6.44 -13.99
C ARG A 313 18.34 5.91 -12.76
N HIS A 314 19.58 6.30 -12.59
CA HIS A 314 20.42 5.92 -11.45
C HIS A 314 20.35 6.98 -10.36
N SER A 315 20.56 6.57 -9.13
CA SER A 315 20.66 7.49 -7.98
C SER A 315 21.96 8.31 -8.05
N SER A 316 21.90 9.43 -8.79
CA SER A 316 23.02 10.36 -9.00
C SER A 316 22.50 11.79 -9.11
N ASP A 317 23.22 12.74 -8.49
CA ASP A 317 22.88 14.16 -8.60
C ASP A 317 23.24 14.76 -9.98
N GLU A 318 24.06 14.06 -10.77
CA GLU A 318 24.54 14.48 -12.10
C GLU A 318 23.61 14.04 -13.23
N GLU A 319 22.73 13.07 -12.98
CA GLU A 319 21.72 12.65 -13.94
C GLU A 319 20.60 13.68 -14.11
N PRO A 320 19.83 13.63 -15.21
CA PRO A 320 18.63 14.44 -15.37
C PRO A 320 17.64 14.21 -14.23
N PHE A 321 17.00 15.28 -13.77
CA PHE A 321 16.04 15.22 -12.68
C PHE A 321 14.86 14.32 -13.00
N SER A 322 14.55 13.40 -12.10
CA SER A 322 13.31 12.63 -12.11
C SER A 322 12.82 12.34 -10.70
N ALA A 323 11.53 12.45 -10.48
CA ALA A 323 10.90 12.20 -9.19
C ALA A 323 9.46 11.68 -9.39
N LEU A 324 8.98 10.94 -8.42
CA LEU A 324 7.63 10.40 -8.37
C LEU A 324 6.83 11.08 -7.26
N ALA A 325 5.70 11.68 -7.61
CA ALA A 325 4.74 12.21 -6.65
C ALA A 325 3.91 11.04 -6.08
N PHE A 326 4.14 10.68 -4.81
CA PHE A 326 3.52 9.51 -4.21
C PHE A 326 2.36 9.83 -3.26
N LYS A 327 2.24 11.08 -2.84
CA LYS A 327 1.14 11.53 -1.97
C LYS A 327 0.80 12.98 -2.19
N ILE A 328 -0.50 13.27 -2.26
CA ILE A 328 -1.04 14.63 -2.24
C ILE A 328 -1.75 14.84 -0.91
N MET A 329 -1.62 16.02 -0.35
CA MET A 329 -2.30 16.45 0.87
C MET A 329 -2.78 17.89 0.71
N THR A 330 -3.96 18.18 1.20
CA THR A 330 -4.48 19.56 1.25
C THR A 330 -4.22 20.15 2.64
N ASP A 331 -3.41 21.19 2.67
CA ASP A 331 -3.08 21.90 3.90
C ASP A 331 -3.88 23.21 3.98
N PRO A 332 -4.49 23.53 5.14
CA PRO A 332 -5.32 24.75 5.28
C PRO A 332 -4.55 26.06 5.05
N PHE A 333 -3.22 26.06 5.27
CA PHE A 333 -2.39 27.27 5.24
C PHE A 333 -1.61 27.43 3.94
N VAL A 334 -1.11 26.34 3.37
CA VAL A 334 -0.25 26.38 2.19
C VAL A 334 -0.91 25.81 0.94
N GLY A 335 -2.11 25.27 1.06
CA GLY A 335 -2.85 24.65 -0.02
C GLY A 335 -2.36 23.26 -0.36
N LYS A 336 -2.27 22.93 -1.66
CA LYS A 336 -1.87 21.60 -2.13
C LYS A 336 -0.38 21.36 -1.89
N LEU A 337 -0.08 20.30 -1.13
CA LEU A 337 1.24 19.74 -0.89
C LEU A 337 1.39 18.46 -1.69
N ALA A 338 2.41 18.35 -2.53
CA ALA A 338 2.77 17.14 -3.24
C ALA A 338 4.07 16.57 -2.63
N PHE A 339 3.96 15.39 -2.02
CA PHE A 339 5.11 14.65 -1.54
C PHE A 339 5.70 13.85 -2.69
N PHE A 340 7.01 13.92 -2.83
CA PHE A 340 7.70 13.26 -3.92
C PHE A 340 9.04 12.66 -3.46
N ARG A 341 9.44 11.58 -4.13
CA ARG A 341 10.76 10.97 -4.03
C ARG A 341 11.59 11.34 -5.26
N VAL A 342 12.79 11.89 -5.05
CA VAL A 342 13.77 12.13 -6.11
C VAL A 342 14.56 10.85 -6.38
N TYR A 343 14.49 10.36 -7.62
CA TYR A 343 15.24 9.18 -8.03
C TYR A 343 16.57 9.54 -8.70
N SER A 344 16.62 10.62 -9.46
CA SER A 344 17.84 11.11 -10.11
C SER A 344 17.87 12.62 -10.19
N GLY A 345 19.07 13.18 -10.30
CA GLY A 345 19.28 14.59 -10.49
C GLY A 345 18.95 15.46 -9.29
N THR A 346 18.75 16.74 -9.57
CA THR A 346 18.49 17.77 -8.56
C THR A 346 17.43 18.76 -9.04
N MET A 347 16.68 19.33 -8.09
CA MET A 347 15.66 20.33 -8.38
C MET A 347 15.76 21.51 -7.41
N ASN A 348 15.68 22.72 -7.95
CA ASN A 348 15.72 23.96 -7.15
C ASN A 348 14.30 24.47 -6.87
N SER A 349 14.09 25.07 -5.72
CA SER A 349 12.90 25.85 -5.41
C SER A 349 12.71 26.97 -6.44
N GLY A 350 11.48 27.21 -6.88
CA GLY A 350 11.13 28.21 -7.86
C GLY A 350 11.40 27.83 -9.33
N SER A 351 12.00 26.67 -9.61
CA SER A 351 12.28 26.18 -10.97
C SER A 351 11.01 25.66 -11.67
N TYR A 352 11.18 25.28 -12.93
CA TYR A 352 10.13 24.61 -13.71
C TYR A 352 10.49 23.14 -13.91
N VAL A 353 9.48 22.29 -13.94
CA VAL A 353 9.57 20.86 -14.21
C VAL A 353 8.47 20.45 -15.19
N LEU A 354 8.67 19.33 -15.85
CA LEU A 354 7.66 18.67 -16.68
C LEU A 354 6.93 17.61 -15.81
N ASN A 355 5.61 17.68 -15.74
CA ASN A 355 4.80 16.55 -15.37
C ASN A 355 4.67 15.65 -16.61
N ALA A 356 5.50 14.61 -16.69
CA ALA A 356 5.59 13.77 -17.87
C ALA A 356 4.33 12.91 -18.08
N THR A 357 3.66 12.51 -17.01
CA THR A 357 2.42 11.73 -17.06
C THR A 357 1.29 12.48 -17.74
N LYS A 358 1.25 13.81 -17.57
CA LYS A 358 0.19 14.70 -18.12
C LYS A 358 0.70 15.59 -19.26
N ASP A 359 1.97 15.46 -19.61
CA ASP A 359 2.66 16.29 -20.62
C ASP A 359 2.41 17.81 -20.42
N LYS A 360 2.62 18.27 -19.18
CA LYS A 360 2.42 19.67 -18.82
C LYS A 360 3.53 20.21 -17.94
N LYS A 361 3.96 21.44 -18.24
CA LYS A 361 4.95 22.14 -17.46
C LYS A 361 4.33 22.78 -16.22
N GLU A 362 4.97 22.60 -15.08
CA GLU A 362 4.57 23.20 -13.81
C GLU A 362 5.73 23.96 -13.16
N ARG A 363 5.37 24.94 -12.35
CA ARG A 363 6.35 25.67 -11.54
C ARG A 363 6.38 25.09 -10.14
N VAL A 364 7.58 24.72 -9.70
CA VAL A 364 7.86 24.36 -8.31
C VAL A 364 7.82 25.64 -7.48
N GLY A 365 6.97 25.70 -6.48
CA GLY A 365 6.97 26.82 -5.53
C GLY A 365 8.06 26.63 -4.49
N ARG A 366 7.66 26.51 -3.22
CA ARG A 366 8.59 26.18 -2.12
C ARG A 366 8.74 24.66 -2.03
N ILE A 367 9.94 24.24 -1.65
CA ILE A 367 10.22 22.83 -1.31
C ILE A 367 10.36 22.77 0.21
N LEU A 368 9.73 21.76 0.80
CA LEU A 368 9.65 21.57 2.25
C LEU A 368 10.21 20.21 2.63
N GLN A 369 11.10 20.19 3.62
CA GLN A 369 11.43 18.97 4.33
C GLN A 369 10.49 18.83 5.53
N MET A 370 9.95 17.65 5.71
CA MET A 370 9.04 17.37 6.80
C MET A 370 9.80 16.80 7.99
N HIS A 371 9.56 17.37 9.15
CA HIS A 371 10.06 16.91 10.44
C HIS A 371 8.86 16.75 11.39
N ALA A 372 8.12 15.65 11.22
CA ALA A 372 6.85 15.45 11.91
C ALA A 372 5.90 16.66 11.71
N ASN A 373 5.66 17.47 12.75
CA ASN A 373 4.81 18.66 12.68
C ASN A 373 5.53 19.94 12.24
N HIS A 374 6.85 19.89 12.06
CA HIS A 374 7.62 21.04 11.62
C HIS A 374 7.99 20.94 10.15
N ARG A 375 8.08 22.10 9.49
CA ARG A 375 8.42 22.22 8.08
C ARG A 375 9.65 23.10 7.95
N ALA A 376 10.70 22.59 7.33
CA ALA A 376 11.88 23.35 6.97
C ALA A 376 11.86 23.64 5.46
N GLU A 377 12.10 24.87 5.06
CA GLU A 377 12.21 25.22 3.64
C GLU A 377 13.58 24.79 3.11
N LEU A 378 13.56 24.17 1.92
CA LEU A 378 14.75 23.76 1.20
C LEU A 378 14.90 24.58 -0.08
N ASP A 379 16.10 25.05 -0.34
CA ASP A 379 16.42 25.73 -1.61
C ASP A 379 16.55 24.72 -2.76
N LYS A 380 16.97 23.49 -2.44
CA LYS A 380 17.29 22.45 -3.40
C LYS A 380 17.08 21.06 -2.81
N VAL A 381 16.62 20.13 -3.65
CA VAL A 381 16.60 18.68 -3.35
C VAL A 381 17.53 17.92 -4.29
N TYR A 382 17.98 16.78 -3.81
CA TYR A 382 18.98 15.93 -4.44
C TYR A 382 18.43 14.51 -4.67
N SER A 383 19.11 13.74 -5.50
CA SER A 383 18.79 12.32 -5.68
C SER A 383 18.68 11.59 -4.33
N GLY A 384 17.69 10.71 -4.18
CA GLY A 384 17.41 9.99 -2.94
C GLY A 384 16.64 10.77 -1.87
N ASP A 385 16.35 12.06 -2.08
CA ASP A 385 15.57 12.85 -1.12
C ASP A 385 14.08 12.55 -1.20
N ILE A 386 13.43 12.63 -0.04
CA ILE A 386 11.97 12.66 0.10
C ILE A 386 11.60 14.04 0.63
N ALA A 387 10.77 14.75 -0.12
CA ALA A 387 10.36 16.12 0.21
C ALA A 387 8.92 16.40 -0.21
N ALA A 388 8.40 17.55 0.19
CA ALA A 388 7.11 18.04 -0.27
C ALA A 388 7.29 19.35 -1.04
N ALA A 389 6.49 19.57 -2.06
CA ALA A 389 6.46 20.83 -2.79
C ALA A 389 5.09 21.50 -2.75
N VAL A 390 5.11 22.82 -2.64
CA VAL A 390 3.95 23.68 -2.79
C VAL A 390 3.99 24.31 -4.18
N GLY A 391 2.84 24.52 -4.79
CA GLY A 391 2.72 25.25 -6.06
C GLY A 391 2.34 24.40 -7.27
N PHE A 392 2.38 23.09 -7.16
CA PHE A 392 1.84 22.18 -8.17
C PHE A 392 0.32 22.29 -8.24
N LYS A 393 -0.20 22.50 -9.45
CA LYS A 393 -1.64 22.66 -9.68
C LYS A 393 -2.29 21.39 -10.23
N ILE A 394 -1.58 20.71 -11.13
CA ILE A 394 -2.12 19.54 -11.87
C ILE A 394 -1.53 18.22 -11.41
N THR A 395 -0.36 18.24 -10.79
CA THR A 395 0.29 17.00 -10.29
C THR A 395 -0.60 16.29 -9.28
N THR A 396 -0.82 15.00 -9.50
CA THR A 396 -1.59 14.09 -8.63
C THR A 396 -0.72 12.92 -8.18
N THR A 397 -1.24 12.09 -7.30
CA THR A 397 -0.55 10.89 -6.83
C THR A 397 -0.27 9.95 -8.01
N GLY A 398 0.96 9.46 -8.12
CA GLY A 398 1.43 8.60 -9.20
C GLY A 398 2.06 9.34 -10.39
N ASP A 399 1.96 10.67 -10.43
CA ASP A 399 2.57 11.43 -11.53
C ASP A 399 4.09 11.49 -11.41
N THR A 400 4.76 11.39 -12.56
CA THR A 400 6.19 11.63 -12.68
C THR A 400 6.47 13.10 -12.99
N ILE A 401 7.36 13.71 -12.21
CA ILE A 401 7.90 15.05 -12.46
C ILE A 401 9.38 14.93 -12.83
N CYS A 402 9.80 15.56 -13.90
CA CYS A 402 11.15 15.39 -14.45
C CYS A 402 11.69 16.64 -15.12
N ASP A 403 12.94 16.54 -15.58
CA ASP A 403 13.56 17.54 -16.45
C ASP A 403 12.86 17.61 -17.80
N GLU A 404 12.58 18.82 -18.26
CA GLU A 404 11.88 19.09 -19.53
C GLU A 404 12.68 18.62 -20.77
N GLN A 405 14.01 18.62 -20.68
CA GLN A 405 14.87 18.24 -21.81
C GLN A 405 15.11 16.72 -21.90
N ASN A 406 14.92 16.00 -20.79
CA ASN A 406 15.14 14.58 -20.70
C ASN A 406 13.91 13.90 -20.05
N PRO A 407 12.75 13.93 -20.74
CA PRO A 407 11.51 13.42 -20.14
C PRO A 407 11.57 11.92 -19.89
N VAL A 408 10.96 11.51 -18.79
CA VAL A 408 10.78 10.12 -18.40
C VAL A 408 9.44 9.98 -17.69
N ILE A 409 8.73 8.92 -17.96
CA ILE A 409 7.58 8.45 -17.17
C ILE A 409 8.08 7.24 -16.40
N LEU A 410 8.19 7.39 -15.10
CA LEU A 410 8.55 6.28 -14.22
C LEU A 410 7.38 5.32 -14.14
N GLU A 411 7.65 4.07 -13.80
CA GLU A 411 6.62 3.05 -13.62
C GLU A 411 5.47 3.56 -12.73
N SER A 412 4.25 3.48 -13.26
CA SER A 412 3.06 4.01 -12.59
C SER A 412 2.65 3.14 -11.41
N MET A 413 1.98 3.76 -10.43
CA MET A 413 1.29 3.02 -9.37
C MET A 413 -0.09 2.60 -9.87
N GLU A 414 -0.42 1.33 -9.68
CA GLU A 414 -1.76 0.82 -9.90
C GLU A 414 -2.56 0.92 -8.61
N PHE A 415 -3.80 1.36 -8.68
CA PHE A 415 -4.67 1.49 -7.52
C PHE A 415 -5.88 0.57 -7.67
N PRO A 416 -6.26 -0.16 -6.60
CA PRO A 416 -7.43 -1.01 -6.64
C PRO A 416 -8.71 -0.18 -6.77
N GLU A 417 -9.70 -0.76 -7.44
CA GLU A 417 -11.02 -0.18 -7.56
C GLU A 417 -11.76 -0.21 -6.21
N PRO A 418 -12.52 0.87 -5.88
CA PRO A 418 -13.37 0.88 -4.70
C PRO A 418 -14.36 -0.29 -4.68
N VAL A 419 -14.67 -0.81 -3.50
CA VAL A 419 -15.53 -1.99 -3.34
C VAL A 419 -16.87 -1.69 -2.66
N ILE A 420 -17.00 -0.57 -1.95
CA ILE A 420 -18.27 -0.13 -1.35
C ILE A 420 -18.62 1.29 -1.79
N GLU A 421 -19.93 1.57 -1.80
CA GLU A 421 -20.51 2.86 -2.17
C GLU A 421 -21.50 3.34 -1.13
N LEU A 422 -21.52 4.64 -0.85
CA LEU A 422 -22.48 5.33 0.01
C LEU A 422 -23.10 6.49 -0.74
N ALA A 423 -24.40 6.69 -0.58
CA ALA A 423 -25.05 7.92 -0.97
C ALA A 423 -24.78 9.01 0.09
N ILE A 424 -24.37 10.20 -0.33
CA ILE A 424 -24.11 11.33 0.57
C ILE A 424 -24.88 12.56 0.10
N GLU A 425 -25.57 13.22 1.03
CA GLU A 425 -26.33 14.44 0.77
C GLU A 425 -26.01 15.52 1.79
N PRO A 426 -25.76 16.77 1.36
CA PRO A 426 -25.53 17.85 2.30
C PRO A 426 -26.82 18.17 3.06
N LYS A 427 -26.73 18.43 4.36
CA LYS A 427 -27.90 18.80 5.20
C LYS A 427 -28.53 20.14 4.79
N THR A 428 -27.78 21.00 4.07
CA THR A 428 -28.25 22.31 3.66
C THR A 428 -28.00 22.55 2.17
N LYS A 429 -28.89 23.28 1.49
CA LYS A 429 -28.70 23.67 0.07
C LYS A 429 -27.42 24.48 -0.17
N ALA A 430 -27.01 25.30 0.79
CA ALA A 430 -25.76 26.05 0.71
C ALA A 430 -24.51 25.15 0.77
N GLY A 431 -24.64 23.95 1.35
CA GLY A 431 -23.58 22.95 1.42
C GLY A 431 -23.31 22.21 0.12
N GLN A 432 -24.21 22.26 -0.87
CA GLN A 432 -24.11 21.40 -2.07
C GLN A 432 -22.89 21.72 -2.95
N GLY A 433 -22.61 22.99 -3.21
CA GLY A 433 -21.41 23.42 -3.94
C GLY A 433 -20.14 23.08 -3.16
N LYS A 434 -20.17 23.32 -1.84
CA LYS A 434 -19.06 23.05 -0.95
C LYS A 434 -18.76 21.55 -0.82
N LEU A 435 -19.80 20.70 -0.83
CA LEU A 435 -19.64 19.25 -0.82
C LEU A 435 -18.86 18.76 -2.05
N GLY A 436 -19.26 19.21 -3.26
CA GLY A 436 -18.57 18.84 -4.50
C GLY A 436 -17.10 19.24 -4.51
N GLU A 437 -16.78 20.48 -4.11
CA GLU A 437 -15.39 20.96 -4.02
C GLU A 437 -14.57 20.18 -2.98
N SER A 438 -15.18 19.84 -1.85
CA SER A 438 -14.49 19.09 -0.77
C SER A 438 -14.24 17.64 -1.19
N LEU A 439 -15.23 16.99 -1.82
CA LEU A 439 -15.08 15.64 -2.35
C LEU A 439 -14.02 15.56 -3.46
N ALA A 440 -13.95 16.58 -4.33
CA ALA A 440 -12.91 16.65 -5.36
C ALA A 440 -11.50 16.73 -4.75
N LYS A 441 -11.31 17.53 -3.69
CA LYS A 441 -10.03 17.62 -2.97
C LYS A 441 -9.66 16.29 -2.32
N LEU A 442 -10.61 15.62 -1.68
CA LEU A 442 -10.39 14.31 -1.06
C LEU A 442 -10.03 13.24 -2.10
N ALA A 443 -10.66 13.28 -3.28
CA ALA A 443 -10.33 12.39 -4.40
C ALA A 443 -8.94 12.70 -5.03
N GLU A 444 -8.46 13.94 -4.95
CA GLU A 444 -7.07 14.25 -5.34
C GLU A 444 -6.04 13.68 -4.35
N GLU A 445 -6.39 13.60 -3.07
CA GLU A 445 -5.52 13.06 -2.03
C GLU A 445 -5.47 11.53 -2.06
N ASP A 446 -6.61 10.90 -2.28
CA ASP A 446 -6.77 9.45 -2.23
C ASP A 446 -7.31 8.89 -3.56
N PRO A 447 -6.48 8.26 -4.38
CA PRO A 447 -6.88 7.72 -5.68
C PRO A 447 -7.85 6.52 -5.59
N THR A 448 -8.03 5.91 -4.41
CA THR A 448 -9.02 4.86 -4.16
C THR A 448 -10.37 5.39 -3.69
N PHE A 449 -10.44 6.68 -3.40
CA PHE A 449 -11.68 7.36 -3.13
C PHE A 449 -12.24 7.97 -4.40
N ARG A 450 -13.49 7.70 -4.71
CA ARG A 450 -14.20 8.27 -5.85
C ARG A 450 -15.47 8.94 -5.40
N ALA A 451 -15.85 10.02 -6.07
CA ALA A 451 -17.13 10.67 -5.90
C ALA A 451 -17.72 10.98 -7.27
N HIS A 452 -18.96 10.63 -7.48
CA HIS A 452 -19.70 10.92 -8.70
C HIS A 452 -21.17 11.22 -8.40
N THR A 453 -21.85 11.83 -9.34
CA THR A 453 -23.29 12.03 -9.25
C THR A 453 -23.99 10.97 -10.08
N ASP A 454 -24.85 10.19 -9.45
CA ASP A 454 -25.70 9.24 -10.13
C ASP A 454 -26.69 9.99 -11.04
N GLN A 455 -26.65 9.69 -12.34
CA GLN A 455 -27.46 10.40 -13.33
C GLN A 455 -28.96 10.08 -13.25
N GLU A 456 -29.32 8.92 -12.71
CA GLU A 456 -30.72 8.51 -12.58
C GLU A 456 -31.36 9.09 -11.32
N THR A 457 -30.65 9.06 -10.20
CA THR A 457 -31.16 9.51 -8.89
C THR A 457 -30.81 10.96 -8.58
N GLY A 458 -29.79 11.53 -9.23
CA GLY A 458 -29.23 12.85 -8.90
C GLY A 458 -28.47 12.88 -7.57
N GLN A 459 -28.28 11.74 -6.91
CA GLN A 459 -27.57 11.64 -5.64
C GLN A 459 -26.07 11.68 -5.86
N THR A 460 -25.34 12.25 -4.91
CA THR A 460 -23.88 12.15 -4.87
C THR A 460 -23.52 10.81 -4.22
N ILE A 461 -22.77 9.99 -4.95
CA ILE A 461 -22.26 8.70 -4.49
C ILE A 461 -20.79 8.84 -4.20
N ILE A 462 -20.35 8.34 -3.05
CA ILE A 462 -18.95 8.19 -2.67
C ILE A 462 -18.60 6.70 -2.62
N ALA A 463 -17.43 6.37 -3.16
CA ALA A 463 -16.93 5.00 -3.22
C ALA A 463 -15.56 4.89 -2.57
N GLY A 464 -15.30 3.78 -1.88
CA GLY A 464 -14.05 3.55 -1.14
C GLY A 464 -13.77 2.08 -0.88
N MET A 465 -12.66 1.81 -0.18
CA MET A 465 -12.13 0.47 0.05
C MET A 465 -12.83 -0.29 1.18
N GLY A 466 -13.50 0.41 2.11
CA GLY A 466 -14.18 -0.20 3.24
C GLY A 466 -15.03 0.78 4.03
N GLU A 467 -15.79 0.26 5.01
CA GLU A 467 -16.66 1.08 5.86
C GLU A 467 -15.86 2.16 6.62
N LEU A 468 -14.74 1.76 7.25
CA LEU A 468 -13.91 2.68 8.02
C LEU A 468 -13.32 3.77 7.12
N HIS A 469 -12.90 3.42 5.90
CA HIS A 469 -12.39 4.39 4.94
C HIS A 469 -13.43 5.48 4.64
N LEU A 470 -14.67 5.09 4.29
CA LEU A 470 -15.73 6.05 3.98
C LEU A 470 -16.19 6.82 5.22
N GLU A 471 -16.22 6.19 6.40
CA GLU A 471 -16.51 6.87 7.68
C GLU A 471 -15.51 8.00 7.97
N ILE A 472 -14.22 7.75 7.74
CA ILE A 472 -13.17 8.75 7.91
C ILE A 472 -13.32 9.89 6.90
N ILE A 473 -13.62 9.59 5.64
CA ILE A 473 -13.90 10.60 4.61
C ILE A 473 -15.07 11.50 5.02
N VAL A 474 -16.17 10.93 5.51
CA VAL A 474 -17.33 11.69 5.97
C VAL A 474 -17.00 12.56 7.19
N ASP A 475 -16.23 12.02 8.12
CA ASP A 475 -15.79 12.77 9.30
C ASP A 475 -14.82 13.92 8.93
N ARG A 476 -13.94 13.72 7.95
CA ARG A 476 -13.09 14.77 7.38
C ARG A 476 -13.91 15.87 6.70
N LEU A 477 -14.97 15.52 5.99
CA LEU A 477 -15.89 16.53 5.43
C LEU A 477 -16.45 17.45 6.51
N LEU A 478 -16.85 16.89 7.67
CA LEU A 478 -17.36 17.66 8.78
C LEU A 478 -16.27 18.50 9.47
N ARG A 479 -15.14 17.88 9.84
CA ARG A 479 -14.09 18.51 10.68
C ARG A 479 -13.22 19.49 9.90
N GLU A 480 -12.73 19.09 8.73
CA GLU A 480 -11.80 19.91 7.94
C GLU A 480 -12.53 20.91 7.03
N PHE A 481 -13.56 20.45 6.33
CA PHE A 481 -14.28 21.25 5.32
C PHE A 481 -15.52 21.94 5.86
N LYS A 482 -15.95 21.63 7.09
CA LYS A 482 -17.16 22.17 7.71
C LYS A 482 -18.42 21.95 6.86
N VAL A 483 -18.52 20.75 6.27
CA VAL A 483 -19.67 20.29 5.49
C VAL A 483 -20.40 19.20 6.26
N GLU A 484 -21.61 19.51 6.75
CA GLU A 484 -22.48 18.50 7.34
C GLU A 484 -23.25 17.76 6.25
N ALA A 485 -23.18 16.45 6.27
CA ALA A 485 -23.84 15.57 5.31
C ALA A 485 -24.62 14.45 6.00
N ASN A 486 -25.69 14.01 5.34
CA ASN A 486 -26.39 12.76 5.67
C ASN A 486 -25.81 11.66 4.78
N VAL A 487 -25.59 10.51 5.38
CA VAL A 487 -25.04 9.34 4.68
C VAL A 487 -26.15 8.29 4.56
N GLY A 488 -26.34 7.79 3.35
CA GLY A 488 -27.26 6.68 3.06
C GLY A 488 -26.68 5.33 3.45
N ALA A 489 -27.51 4.26 3.31
CA ALA A 489 -27.04 2.89 3.57
C ALA A 489 -25.87 2.52 2.64
N PRO A 490 -24.92 1.72 3.12
CA PRO A 490 -23.83 1.22 2.28
C PRO A 490 -24.39 0.45 1.08
N GLN A 491 -23.81 0.70 -0.09
CA GLN A 491 -24.11 -0.05 -1.31
C GLN A 491 -22.87 -0.82 -1.75
N VAL A 492 -23.10 -2.00 -2.30
CA VAL A 492 -22.03 -2.84 -2.83
C VAL A 492 -21.80 -2.51 -4.29
N ALA A 493 -20.56 -2.34 -4.70
CA ALA A 493 -20.19 -2.16 -6.10
C ALA A 493 -20.29 -3.50 -6.85
N TYR A 494 -21.48 -3.81 -7.32
CA TYR A 494 -21.71 -4.98 -8.18
C TYR A 494 -21.11 -4.77 -9.56
N LYS A 495 -20.78 -5.87 -10.24
CA LYS A 495 -20.34 -5.89 -11.64
C LYS A 495 -21.19 -6.88 -12.43
N GLU A 496 -21.13 -6.80 -13.76
CA GLU A 496 -21.76 -7.77 -14.65
C GLU A 496 -20.69 -8.49 -15.47
N ALA A 497 -20.95 -9.72 -15.87
CA ALA A 497 -20.07 -10.47 -16.77
C ALA A 497 -20.89 -11.34 -17.71
N ILE A 498 -20.33 -11.66 -18.86
CA ILE A 498 -20.89 -12.64 -19.79
C ILE A 498 -20.39 -14.05 -19.45
N THR A 499 -21.21 -15.05 -19.71
CA THR A 499 -20.85 -16.46 -19.44
C THR A 499 -20.74 -17.31 -20.69
N LYS A 500 -21.15 -16.79 -21.86
CA LYS A 500 -21.13 -17.50 -23.14
C LYS A 500 -20.50 -16.63 -24.23
N SER A 501 -19.78 -17.27 -25.11
CA SER A 501 -19.32 -16.66 -26.35
C SER A 501 -20.48 -16.46 -27.31
N VAL A 502 -20.55 -15.29 -27.93
CA VAL A 502 -21.60 -14.94 -28.91
C VAL A 502 -21.00 -14.15 -30.06
N GLU A 503 -21.59 -14.31 -31.23
CA GLU A 503 -21.27 -13.49 -32.40
C GLU A 503 -22.45 -12.57 -32.70
N VAL A 504 -22.15 -11.32 -32.98
CA VAL A 504 -23.15 -10.28 -33.23
C VAL A 504 -22.85 -9.57 -34.51
N ASP A 505 -23.86 -9.39 -35.32
CA ASP A 505 -23.87 -8.59 -36.54
C ASP A 505 -24.60 -7.28 -36.24
N SER A 506 -23.86 -6.18 -36.14
CA SER A 506 -24.40 -4.88 -35.75
C SER A 506 -24.22 -3.84 -36.84
N LYS A 507 -25.34 -3.27 -37.23
CA LYS A 507 -25.39 -2.27 -38.29
C LYS A 507 -26.11 -1.00 -37.80
N TYR A 508 -25.36 0.11 -37.79
CA TYR A 508 -25.89 1.44 -37.56
C TYR A 508 -26.02 2.14 -38.90
N ALA A 509 -27.24 2.38 -39.33
CA ALA A 509 -27.54 3.14 -40.56
C ALA A 509 -28.65 4.16 -40.29
N LYS A 510 -28.35 5.45 -40.46
CA LYS A 510 -29.30 6.54 -40.26
C LYS A 510 -29.18 7.54 -41.38
N GLN A 511 -30.29 7.86 -42.00
CA GLN A 511 -30.39 8.84 -43.04
C GLN A 511 -31.40 9.94 -42.62
N SER A 512 -30.92 11.16 -42.42
CA SER A 512 -31.73 12.31 -42.02
C SER A 512 -31.32 13.52 -42.86
N GLY A 513 -31.90 13.63 -44.04
CA GLY A 513 -31.87 14.88 -44.87
C GLY A 513 -30.48 15.49 -45.09
N GLY A 514 -29.53 14.75 -45.68
CA GLY A 514 -28.17 15.20 -45.92
C GLY A 514 -27.21 14.01 -45.98
N ARG A 515 -25.96 14.21 -45.52
CA ARG A 515 -24.98 13.11 -45.38
C ARG A 515 -25.48 12.09 -44.36
N GLY A 516 -25.62 10.83 -44.76
CA GLY A 516 -26.06 9.74 -43.89
C GLY A 516 -24.98 9.33 -42.88
N GLN A 517 -25.33 8.39 -42.00
CA GLN A 517 -24.38 7.72 -41.08
C GLN A 517 -24.43 6.22 -41.33
N TYR A 518 -23.29 5.58 -41.48
CA TYR A 518 -23.21 4.16 -41.73
C TYR A 518 -22.00 3.55 -41.02
N GLY A 519 -22.25 2.58 -40.11
CA GLY A 519 -21.27 1.75 -39.48
C GLY A 519 -21.79 0.31 -39.36
N HIS A 520 -21.02 -0.67 -39.82
CA HIS A 520 -21.39 -2.05 -39.76
C HIS A 520 -20.20 -2.89 -39.35
N CYS A 521 -20.34 -3.63 -38.24
CA CYS A 521 -19.30 -4.50 -37.70
C CYS A 521 -19.89 -5.84 -37.23
N LYS A 522 -19.15 -6.92 -37.45
CA LYS A 522 -19.40 -8.21 -36.85
C LYS A 522 -18.34 -8.46 -35.79
N VAL A 523 -18.81 -8.72 -34.58
CA VAL A 523 -17.95 -8.82 -33.41
C VAL A 523 -18.25 -10.13 -32.68
N ARG A 524 -17.21 -10.86 -32.35
CA ARG A 524 -17.25 -12.01 -31.46
C ARG A 524 -16.94 -11.52 -30.04
N PHE A 525 -17.77 -11.88 -29.09
CA PHE A 525 -17.57 -11.60 -27.67
C PHE A 525 -17.35 -12.90 -26.92
N GLU A 526 -16.30 -12.97 -26.15
CA GLU A 526 -15.92 -14.14 -25.38
C GLU A 526 -15.69 -13.77 -23.91
N PRO A 527 -16.10 -14.62 -22.96
CA PRO A 527 -15.82 -14.37 -21.56
C PRO A 527 -14.34 -14.52 -21.26
N MET A 528 -13.83 -13.58 -20.47
CA MET A 528 -12.48 -13.59 -19.88
C MET A 528 -12.57 -13.72 -18.37
N ASP A 529 -11.42 -13.87 -17.71
CA ASP A 529 -11.35 -13.80 -16.25
C ASP A 529 -11.76 -12.40 -15.75
N ALA A 530 -12.87 -12.36 -15.02
CA ALA A 530 -13.38 -11.12 -14.42
C ALA A 530 -12.51 -10.58 -13.28
N ASN A 531 -11.50 -11.33 -12.84
CA ASN A 531 -10.56 -10.98 -11.78
C ASN A 531 -9.11 -10.83 -12.31
N GLY A 532 -8.90 -10.91 -13.63
CA GLY A 532 -7.62 -10.72 -14.26
C GLY A 532 -7.15 -9.25 -14.26
N GLU A 533 -5.92 -9.02 -14.60
CA GLU A 533 -5.36 -7.66 -14.74
C GLU A 533 -6.05 -6.89 -15.87
N GLU A 534 -6.38 -7.54 -16.96
CA GLU A 534 -7.09 -6.97 -18.11
C GLU A 534 -8.57 -7.36 -18.05
N LEU A 535 -9.44 -6.41 -17.75
CA LEU A 535 -10.88 -6.64 -17.62
C LEU A 535 -11.64 -6.51 -18.94
N PHE A 536 -11.04 -5.86 -19.92
CA PHE A 536 -11.55 -5.69 -21.29
C PHE A 536 -10.41 -5.81 -22.28
N LYS A 537 -10.60 -6.60 -23.33
CA LYS A 537 -9.66 -6.76 -24.44
C LYS A 537 -10.37 -6.58 -25.76
N PHE A 538 -9.72 -5.87 -26.69
CA PHE A 538 -10.22 -5.67 -28.05
C PHE A 538 -9.16 -6.08 -29.07
N ASP A 539 -9.52 -6.99 -29.97
CA ASP A 539 -8.69 -7.43 -31.07
C ASP A 539 -9.41 -7.31 -32.42
N SER A 540 -8.65 -7.27 -33.50
CA SER A 540 -9.19 -7.21 -34.86
C SER A 540 -8.64 -8.34 -35.72
N GLU A 541 -9.56 -9.11 -36.32
CA GLU A 541 -9.28 -10.14 -37.32
C GLU A 541 -9.82 -9.72 -38.71
N VAL A 542 -10.12 -8.45 -38.92
CA VAL A 542 -10.68 -7.95 -40.19
C VAL A 542 -9.68 -8.12 -41.34
N VAL A 543 -10.11 -8.80 -42.38
CA VAL A 543 -9.31 -9.04 -43.59
C VAL A 543 -9.91 -8.38 -44.82
N GLY A 544 -9.11 -8.12 -45.83
CA GLY A 544 -9.56 -7.61 -47.15
C GLY A 544 -10.09 -6.18 -47.14
N GLY A 545 -9.91 -5.41 -46.05
CA GLY A 545 -10.39 -4.04 -45.96
C GLY A 545 -11.91 -3.91 -45.83
N ALA A 546 -12.57 -4.92 -45.30
CA ALA A 546 -14.03 -4.90 -45.05
C ALA A 546 -14.45 -3.71 -44.15
N ILE A 547 -13.60 -3.37 -43.21
CA ILE A 547 -13.65 -2.12 -42.44
C ILE A 547 -12.31 -1.39 -42.65
N PRO A 548 -12.31 -0.10 -43.02
CA PRO A 548 -11.08 0.70 -43.07
C PRO A 548 -10.35 0.71 -41.73
N LYS A 549 -9.02 0.60 -41.76
CA LYS A 549 -8.21 0.49 -40.54
C LYS A 549 -8.43 1.65 -39.56
N GLU A 550 -8.72 2.82 -40.07
CA GLU A 550 -9.01 4.04 -39.30
C GLU A 550 -10.28 3.96 -38.45
N TYR A 551 -11.25 3.10 -38.82
CA TYR A 551 -12.52 2.95 -38.08
C TYR A 551 -12.52 1.79 -37.09
N ILE A 552 -11.53 0.88 -37.16
CA ILE A 552 -11.43 -0.27 -36.24
C ILE A 552 -11.27 0.16 -34.78
N PRO A 553 -10.38 1.13 -34.44
CA PRO A 553 -10.29 1.64 -33.07
C PRO A 553 -11.60 2.18 -32.54
N ALA A 554 -12.37 2.91 -33.36
CA ALA A 554 -13.67 3.46 -32.98
C ALA A 554 -14.70 2.37 -32.59
N VAL A 555 -14.65 1.19 -33.22
CA VAL A 555 -15.48 0.05 -32.82
C VAL A 555 -15.09 -0.40 -31.40
N GLY A 556 -13.78 -0.53 -31.11
CA GLY A 556 -13.25 -0.90 -29.81
C GLY A 556 -13.64 0.10 -28.71
N GLU A 557 -13.45 1.39 -28.97
CA GLU A 557 -13.83 2.47 -28.05
C GLU A 557 -15.33 2.47 -27.76
N GLY A 558 -16.17 2.24 -28.79
CA GLY A 558 -17.62 2.15 -28.62
C GLY A 558 -18.06 0.95 -27.78
N ILE A 559 -17.35 -0.18 -27.89
CA ILE A 559 -17.58 -1.36 -27.06
C ILE A 559 -17.13 -1.07 -25.63
N GLU A 560 -15.92 -0.55 -25.44
CA GLU A 560 -15.36 -0.24 -24.13
C GLU A 560 -16.23 0.77 -23.37
N GLU A 561 -16.70 1.83 -24.03
CA GLU A 561 -17.62 2.77 -23.39
C GLU A 561 -18.93 2.08 -22.99
N ALA A 562 -19.43 1.16 -23.79
CA ALA A 562 -20.65 0.41 -23.49
C ALA A 562 -20.48 -0.57 -22.32
N THR A 563 -19.27 -1.06 -22.02
CA THR A 563 -19.01 -1.90 -20.85
C THR A 563 -19.23 -1.18 -19.53
N LYS A 564 -19.18 0.14 -19.49
CA LYS A 564 -19.42 0.94 -18.28
C LYS A 564 -20.85 0.80 -17.73
N THR A 565 -21.78 0.34 -18.57
CA THR A 565 -23.18 0.20 -18.19
C THR A 565 -23.75 -1.11 -18.72
N GLY A 566 -23.87 -2.10 -17.86
CA GLY A 566 -24.46 -3.41 -18.18
C GLY A 566 -25.98 -3.37 -18.31
N ILE A 567 -26.56 -4.46 -18.79
CA ILE A 567 -28.00 -4.57 -19.07
C ILE A 567 -28.83 -5.16 -17.94
N LEU A 568 -28.23 -5.85 -16.96
CA LEU A 568 -28.95 -6.46 -15.84
C LEU A 568 -29.41 -5.40 -14.83
N GLY A 569 -28.45 -4.64 -14.33
CA GLY A 569 -28.69 -3.62 -13.34
C GLY A 569 -27.96 -2.30 -13.65
N GLY A 570 -27.35 -2.15 -14.83
CA GLY A 570 -26.57 -0.99 -15.19
C GLY A 570 -25.21 -0.93 -14.48
N PHE A 571 -24.71 -2.08 -14.00
CA PHE A 571 -23.39 -2.15 -13.38
C PHE A 571 -22.27 -2.32 -14.43
N PRO A 572 -21.03 -1.89 -14.15
CA PRO A 572 -19.94 -2.10 -15.09
C PRO A 572 -19.75 -3.56 -15.48
N VAL A 573 -19.50 -3.82 -16.74
CA VAL A 573 -19.25 -5.17 -17.27
C VAL A 573 -17.75 -5.42 -17.33
N VAL A 574 -17.33 -6.57 -16.82
CA VAL A 574 -15.92 -6.99 -16.74
C VAL A 574 -15.70 -8.39 -17.34
N GLY A 575 -14.45 -8.69 -17.69
CA GLY A 575 -14.09 -10.00 -18.22
C GLY A 575 -14.63 -10.24 -19.64
N VAL A 576 -14.44 -9.29 -20.54
CA VAL A 576 -14.94 -9.36 -21.93
C VAL A 576 -13.80 -9.20 -22.92
N HIS A 577 -13.65 -10.19 -23.78
CA HIS A 577 -12.81 -10.12 -24.97
C HIS A 577 -13.70 -9.93 -26.21
N ALA A 578 -13.47 -8.84 -26.92
CA ALA A 578 -14.20 -8.51 -28.14
C ALA A 578 -13.27 -8.58 -29.35
N THR A 579 -13.64 -9.35 -30.34
CA THR A 579 -12.88 -9.48 -31.59
C THR A 579 -13.76 -9.06 -32.76
N VAL A 580 -13.42 -7.96 -33.43
CA VAL A 580 -14.05 -7.57 -34.69
C VAL A 580 -13.43 -8.38 -35.81
N TYR A 581 -14.23 -9.13 -36.56
CA TYR A 581 -13.73 -10.03 -37.60
C TYR A 581 -14.26 -9.73 -39.01
N ASP A 582 -15.37 -9.01 -39.14
CA ASP A 582 -15.94 -8.63 -40.44
C ASP A 582 -16.79 -7.37 -40.30
N GLY A 583 -17.25 -6.82 -41.41
CA GLY A 583 -18.13 -5.67 -41.45
C GLY A 583 -18.27 -5.11 -42.86
N SER A 584 -18.79 -3.90 -42.98
CA SER A 584 -18.81 -3.16 -44.23
C SER A 584 -18.85 -1.66 -43.96
N TYR A 585 -18.42 -0.89 -44.92
CA TYR A 585 -18.45 0.58 -44.90
C TYR A 585 -19.11 1.17 -46.14
N HIS A 586 -19.46 2.44 -46.03
CA HIS A 586 -19.99 3.22 -47.15
C HIS A 586 -19.09 4.44 -47.37
N GLU A 587 -18.61 4.63 -48.61
CA GLU A 587 -17.58 5.63 -48.94
C GLU A 587 -17.94 7.06 -48.50
N VAL A 588 -19.24 7.41 -48.46
CA VAL A 588 -19.72 8.78 -48.15
C VAL A 588 -20.26 8.90 -46.73
N ASP A 589 -20.94 7.85 -46.21
CA ASP A 589 -21.74 7.90 -44.99
C ASP A 589 -21.02 7.27 -43.77
N SER A 590 -19.89 6.59 -43.99
CA SER A 590 -19.10 6.04 -42.89
C SER A 590 -18.27 7.11 -42.19
N SER A 591 -18.18 6.97 -40.86
CA SER A 591 -17.39 7.85 -39.99
C SER A 591 -16.98 7.07 -38.71
N GLU A 592 -15.96 7.55 -38.02
CA GLU A 592 -15.58 7.01 -36.69
C GLU A 592 -16.77 6.97 -35.76
N MET A 593 -17.56 8.03 -35.67
CA MET A 593 -18.76 8.09 -34.83
C MET A 593 -19.78 7.01 -35.19
N ALA A 594 -20.00 6.69 -36.47
CA ALA A 594 -20.93 5.66 -36.88
C ALA A 594 -20.44 4.26 -36.48
N PHE A 595 -19.14 3.97 -36.57
CA PHE A 595 -18.53 2.72 -36.11
C PHE A 595 -18.46 2.62 -34.58
N HIS A 596 -18.24 3.72 -33.89
CA HIS A 596 -18.33 3.77 -32.41
C HIS A 596 -19.75 3.39 -31.96
N ILE A 597 -20.79 3.95 -32.56
CA ILE A 597 -22.18 3.61 -32.26
C ILE A 597 -22.47 2.14 -32.61
N ALA A 598 -21.98 1.66 -33.76
CA ALA A 598 -22.16 0.26 -34.16
C ALA A 598 -21.52 -0.71 -33.18
N GLY A 599 -20.32 -0.38 -32.67
CA GLY A 599 -19.63 -1.13 -31.61
C GLY A 599 -20.42 -1.16 -30.31
N SER A 600 -20.91 -0.02 -29.86
CA SER A 600 -21.77 0.08 -28.66
C SER A 600 -23.06 -0.72 -28.80
N MET A 601 -23.69 -0.70 -29.98
CA MET A 601 -24.89 -1.52 -30.26
C MET A 601 -24.57 -3.02 -30.28
N ALA A 602 -23.43 -3.40 -30.88
CA ALA A 602 -22.96 -4.79 -30.89
C ALA A 602 -22.82 -5.35 -29.47
N PHE A 603 -22.21 -4.59 -28.58
CA PHE A 603 -22.05 -4.98 -27.19
C PHE A 603 -23.38 -5.15 -26.46
N LYS A 604 -24.33 -4.22 -26.62
CA LYS A 604 -25.65 -4.30 -25.99
C LYS A 604 -26.45 -5.54 -26.47
N ASP A 605 -26.37 -5.86 -27.75
CA ASP A 605 -26.99 -7.05 -28.32
C ASP A 605 -26.28 -8.34 -27.83
N ALA A 606 -24.94 -8.32 -27.75
CA ALA A 606 -24.16 -9.42 -27.19
C ALA A 606 -24.54 -9.72 -25.74
N MET A 607 -24.66 -8.71 -24.90
CA MET A 607 -25.05 -8.86 -23.50
C MET A 607 -26.41 -9.59 -23.35
N GLN A 608 -27.39 -9.31 -24.20
CA GLN A 608 -28.69 -10.01 -24.17
C GLN A 608 -28.55 -11.50 -24.48
N LYS A 609 -27.62 -11.89 -25.33
CA LYS A 609 -27.45 -13.26 -25.84
C LYS A 609 -26.45 -14.09 -25.04
N ALA A 610 -25.46 -13.43 -24.39
CA ALA A 610 -24.31 -14.06 -23.74
C ALA A 610 -24.59 -14.57 -22.31
N SER A 611 -25.85 -14.64 -21.88
CA SER A 611 -26.25 -15.07 -20.53
C SER A 611 -25.52 -14.29 -19.44
N PRO A 612 -25.79 -12.99 -19.30
CA PRO A 612 -25.09 -12.15 -18.33
C PRO A 612 -25.41 -12.56 -16.90
N VAL A 613 -24.42 -12.41 -16.01
CA VAL A 613 -24.52 -12.68 -14.58
C VAL A 613 -24.08 -11.45 -13.79
N LEU A 614 -24.70 -11.28 -12.63
CA LEU A 614 -24.26 -10.29 -11.65
C LEU A 614 -23.11 -10.86 -10.83
N LEU A 615 -22.08 -10.05 -10.60
CA LEU A 615 -20.92 -10.38 -9.77
C LEU A 615 -20.95 -9.54 -8.51
N GLU A 616 -20.60 -10.17 -7.38
CA GLU A 616 -20.42 -9.51 -6.09
C GLU A 616 -18.98 -9.64 -5.59
N PRO A 617 -18.47 -8.65 -4.86
CA PRO A 617 -17.14 -8.74 -4.25
C PRO A 617 -17.16 -9.73 -3.08
N ILE A 618 -16.23 -10.68 -3.11
CA ILE A 618 -15.97 -11.64 -2.05
C ILE A 618 -14.78 -11.18 -1.25
N MET A 619 -14.96 -11.12 0.06
CA MET A 619 -13.95 -10.71 1.00
C MET A 619 -13.31 -11.93 1.65
N LYS A 620 -11.98 -11.95 1.71
CA LYS A 620 -11.23 -12.86 2.58
C LYS A 620 -11.32 -12.30 3.99
N VAL A 621 -11.92 -13.04 4.89
CA VAL A 621 -12.16 -12.63 6.28
C VAL A 621 -11.32 -13.52 7.18
N GLU A 622 -10.65 -12.92 8.14
CA GLU A 622 -9.87 -13.59 9.17
C GLU A 622 -10.35 -13.08 10.52
N VAL A 623 -10.82 -13.98 11.35
CA VAL A 623 -11.37 -13.66 12.66
C VAL A 623 -10.52 -14.33 13.73
N THR A 624 -9.94 -13.53 14.60
CA THR A 624 -9.17 -13.98 15.77
C THR A 624 -10.03 -13.89 17.01
N MET A 625 -10.15 -14.98 17.74
CA MET A 625 -10.96 -15.03 18.95
C MET A 625 -10.44 -16.09 19.93
N PRO A 626 -10.81 -16.02 21.23
CA PRO A 626 -10.64 -17.14 22.15
C PRO A 626 -11.41 -18.38 21.66
N GLU A 627 -10.85 -19.58 21.91
CA GLU A 627 -11.39 -20.86 21.44
C GLU A 627 -12.87 -21.08 21.81
N GLU A 628 -13.30 -20.59 22.96
CA GLU A 628 -14.69 -20.70 23.44
C GLU A 628 -15.74 -20.06 22.52
N TYR A 629 -15.36 -19.07 21.68
CA TYR A 629 -16.25 -18.38 20.72
C TYR A 629 -16.13 -18.90 19.30
N MET A 630 -15.25 -19.83 19.02
CA MET A 630 -14.97 -20.30 17.65
C MET A 630 -16.24 -20.87 16.99
N GLY A 631 -17.04 -21.64 17.73
CA GLY A 631 -18.29 -22.21 17.20
C GLY A 631 -19.30 -21.14 16.77
N ASP A 632 -19.46 -20.10 17.60
CA ASP A 632 -20.37 -18.99 17.31
C ASP A 632 -19.92 -18.16 16.10
N VAL A 633 -18.62 -17.93 15.98
CA VAL A 633 -18.01 -17.21 14.84
C VAL A 633 -18.18 -18.01 13.54
N ILE A 634 -17.88 -19.29 13.55
CA ILE A 634 -18.07 -20.18 12.38
C ILE A 634 -19.54 -20.19 11.96
N GLY A 635 -20.44 -20.32 12.95
CA GLY A 635 -21.89 -20.28 12.70
C GLY A 635 -22.34 -18.96 12.07
N ASP A 636 -21.80 -17.84 12.54
CA ASP A 636 -22.11 -16.51 12.00
C ASP A 636 -21.57 -16.33 10.58
N ILE A 637 -20.31 -16.69 10.32
CA ILE A 637 -19.73 -16.64 8.96
C ILE A 637 -20.56 -17.47 7.98
N ASN A 638 -20.94 -18.69 8.36
CA ASN A 638 -21.78 -19.54 7.51
C ASN A 638 -23.16 -18.92 7.26
N SER A 639 -23.76 -18.28 8.27
CA SER A 639 -25.05 -17.60 8.11
C SER A 639 -24.98 -16.42 7.13
N ARG A 640 -23.81 -15.82 6.97
CA ARG A 640 -23.50 -14.74 6.02
C ARG A 640 -23.07 -15.22 4.64
N ARG A 641 -23.48 -16.39 4.23
CA ARG A 641 -23.08 -17.04 2.96
C ARG A 641 -21.56 -17.26 2.86
N GLY A 642 -20.86 -17.25 3.99
CA GLY A 642 -19.43 -17.46 4.05
C GLY A 642 -19.04 -18.92 3.82
N ARG A 643 -17.80 -19.11 3.36
CA ARG A 643 -17.17 -20.42 3.19
C ARG A 643 -15.90 -20.43 4.03
N ILE A 644 -15.82 -21.32 5.00
CA ILE A 644 -14.61 -21.47 5.82
C ILE A 644 -13.49 -22.08 4.97
N GLU A 645 -12.33 -21.46 4.97
CA GLU A 645 -11.12 -21.93 4.30
C GLU A 645 -10.26 -22.75 5.23
N GLY A 646 -10.07 -22.28 6.46
CA GLY A 646 -9.20 -22.93 7.44
C GLY A 646 -9.33 -22.35 8.84
N MET A 647 -8.71 -23.05 9.78
CA MET A 647 -8.63 -22.65 11.17
C MET A 647 -7.22 -22.96 11.69
N ASP A 648 -6.63 -22.03 12.42
CA ASP A 648 -5.30 -22.17 12.99
C ASP A 648 -5.26 -21.74 14.46
N ASP A 649 -4.30 -22.26 15.17
CA ASP A 649 -3.99 -21.85 16.53
C ASP A 649 -3.05 -20.65 16.54
N VAL A 650 -3.40 -19.62 17.29
CA VAL A 650 -2.56 -18.43 17.45
C VAL A 650 -2.46 -18.03 18.91
N GLY A 651 -1.32 -18.29 19.51
CA GLY A 651 -1.11 -18.01 20.92
C GLY A 651 -2.19 -18.68 21.78
N ASN A 652 -2.93 -17.88 22.57
CA ASN A 652 -4.04 -18.37 23.42
C ASN A 652 -5.41 -18.29 22.72
N GLY A 653 -5.48 -18.19 21.40
CA GLY A 653 -6.71 -18.06 20.64
C GLY A 653 -6.71 -18.88 19.36
N LYS A 654 -7.78 -18.74 18.59
CA LYS A 654 -7.99 -19.37 17.30
C LYS A 654 -8.15 -18.29 16.22
N ILE A 655 -7.68 -18.58 15.02
CA ILE A 655 -8.02 -17.82 13.82
C ILE A 655 -8.94 -18.68 12.96
N VAL A 656 -10.04 -18.10 12.52
CA VAL A 656 -10.93 -18.65 11.50
C VAL A 656 -10.78 -17.81 10.23
N ARG A 657 -10.45 -18.48 9.12
CA ARG A 657 -10.37 -17.86 7.80
C ARG A 657 -11.51 -18.33 6.93
N GLY A 658 -12.04 -17.42 6.15
CA GLY A 658 -13.11 -17.74 5.21
C GLY A 658 -13.34 -16.66 4.18
N PHE A 659 -14.21 -16.97 3.22
CA PHE A 659 -14.63 -16.05 2.16
C PHE A 659 -16.10 -15.70 2.37
N VAL A 660 -16.40 -14.41 2.45
CA VAL A 660 -17.75 -13.90 2.71
C VAL A 660 -18.07 -12.79 1.71
N PRO A 661 -19.28 -12.77 1.10
CA PRO A 661 -19.69 -11.64 0.28
C PRO A 661 -19.73 -10.33 1.08
N LEU A 662 -19.22 -9.25 0.49
CA LEU A 662 -19.16 -7.94 1.17
C LEU A 662 -20.55 -7.48 1.65
N SER A 663 -21.59 -7.75 0.87
CA SER A 663 -22.99 -7.40 1.24
C SER A 663 -23.46 -7.99 2.57
N GLU A 664 -22.84 -9.07 3.02
CA GLU A 664 -23.17 -9.76 4.28
C GLU A 664 -22.26 -9.32 5.45
N MET A 665 -21.25 -8.51 5.17
CA MET A 665 -20.27 -8.08 6.17
C MET A 665 -20.60 -6.74 6.84
N PHE A 666 -21.61 -6.01 6.33
CA PHE A 666 -22.01 -4.76 6.96
C PHE A 666 -22.51 -4.99 8.38
N GLY A 667 -22.00 -4.20 9.33
CA GLY A 667 -22.32 -4.35 10.74
C GLY A 667 -21.61 -5.52 11.45
N TYR A 668 -20.76 -6.27 10.75
CA TYR A 668 -20.08 -7.45 11.32
C TYR A 668 -19.23 -7.13 12.56
N ALA A 669 -18.57 -5.98 12.59
CA ALA A 669 -17.78 -5.55 13.74
C ALA A 669 -18.60 -5.53 15.05
N THR A 670 -19.83 -5.02 14.98
CA THR A 670 -20.74 -4.96 16.11
C THR A 670 -21.23 -6.36 16.52
N ASP A 671 -21.58 -7.18 15.54
CA ASP A 671 -22.04 -8.55 15.79
C ASP A 671 -20.93 -9.41 16.39
N LEU A 672 -19.70 -9.31 15.87
CA LEU A 672 -18.54 -10.02 16.40
C LEU A 672 -18.25 -9.61 17.86
N ARG A 673 -18.22 -8.31 18.15
CA ARG A 673 -18.02 -7.80 19.51
C ARG A 673 -19.08 -8.32 20.47
N SER A 674 -20.34 -8.33 20.05
CA SER A 674 -21.46 -8.85 20.86
C SER A 674 -21.29 -10.34 21.17
N ARG A 675 -20.93 -11.15 20.17
CA ARG A 675 -20.77 -12.61 20.30
C ARG A 675 -19.52 -13.02 21.08
N THR A 676 -18.45 -12.25 20.99
CA THR A 676 -17.15 -12.54 21.62
C THR A 676 -16.90 -11.73 22.87
N GLN A 677 -17.90 -11.02 23.39
CA GLN A 677 -17.77 -10.13 24.55
C GLN A 677 -16.61 -9.11 24.39
N GLY A 678 -16.43 -8.60 23.18
CA GLY A 678 -15.38 -7.63 22.85
C GLY A 678 -13.98 -8.25 22.63
N ARG A 679 -13.82 -9.57 22.76
CA ARG A 679 -12.53 -10.25 22.64
C ARG A 679 -12.18 -10.77 21.24
N GLY A 680 -13.10 -10.63 20.28
CA GLY A 680 -12.88 -11.00 18.89
C GLY A 680 -12.43 -9.79 18.07
N ASN A 681 -11.43 -10.01 17.22
CA ASN A 681 -11.00 -9.06 16.19
C ASN A 681 -11.15 -9.71 14.83
N TYR A 682 -11.37 -8.90 13.80
CA TYR A 682 -11.38 -9.39 12.43
C TYR A 682 -10.64 -8.44 11.51
N SER A 683 -10.17 -9.00 10.42
CA SER A 683 -9.71 -8.28 9.25
C SER A 683 -10.41 -8.82 8.01
N MET A 684 -10.56 -7.98 7.01
CA MET A 684 -11.29 -8.29 5.81
C MET A 684 -10.56 -7.67 4.62
N PHE A 685 -10.33 -8.48 3.57
CA PHE A 685 -9.62 -8.06 2.36
C PHE A 685 -10.46 -8.39 1.14
N PHE A 686 -10.46 -7.52 0.15
CA PHE A 686 -11.01 -7.89 -1.15
C PHE A 686 -10.18 -9.04 -1.74
N GLU A 687 -10.86 -10.12 -2.14
CA GLU A 687 -10.23 -11.27 -2.77
C GLU A 687 -10.53 -11.32 -4.27
N LYS A 688 -11.81 -11.34 -4.62
CA LYS A 688 -12.26 -11.47 -6.01
C LYS A 688 -13.74 -11.16 -6.18
N TYR A 689 -14.19 -11.09 -7.42
CA TYR A 689 -15.59 -11.09 -7.77
C TYR A 689 -16.08 -12.51 -8.09
N GLU A 690 -17.27 -12.89 -7.58
CA GLU A 690 -17.92 -14.16 -7.89
C GLU A 690 -19.38 -13.93 -8.32
N PRO A 691 -19.96 -14.86 -9.14
CA PRO A 691 -21.36 -14.78 -9.53
C PRO A 691 -22.31 -14.84 -8.33
N VAL A 692 -23.26 -13.93 -8.32
CA VAL A 692 -24.29 -13.85 -7.28
C VAL A 692 -25.32 -14.99 -7.46
N PRO A 693 -25.77 -15.67 -6.39
CA PRO A 693 -26.88 -16.61 -6.47
C PRO A 693 -28.13 -15.95 -7.03
N LYS A 694 -28.91 -16.68 -7.84
CA LYS A 694 -30.12 -16.15 -8.53
C LYS A 694 -31.10 -15.44 -7.59
N SER A 695 -31.33 -16.00 -6.40
CA SER A 695 -32.24 -15.42 -5.41
C SER A 695 -31.78 -14.08 -4.85
N VAL A 696 -30.46 -13.89 -4.75
CA VAL A 696 -29.86 -12.64 -4.32
C VAL A 696 -29.83 -11.64 -5.48
N GLN A 697 -29.48 -12.10 -6.69
CA GLN A 697 -29.53 -11.28 -7.90
C GLN A 697 -30.89 -10.64 -8.10
N GLU A 698 -31.98 -11.40 -7.97
CA GLU A 698 -33.34 -10.89 -8.07
C GLU A 698 -33.65 -9.79 -7.05
N LYS A 699 -33.17 -9.95 -5.80
CA LYS A 699 -33.34 -8.94 -4.75
C LYS A 699 -32.55 -7.66 -5.06
N VAL A 700 -31.28 -7.78 -5.48
CA VAL A 700 -30.44 -6.66 -5.83
C VAL A 700 -31.02 -5.85 -6.98
N LEU A 701 -31.48 -6.55 -8.04
CA LEU A 701 -32.09 -5.91 -9.21
C LEU A 701 -33.45 -5.28 -8.90
N ALA A 702 -34.24 -5.87 -7.99
CA ALA A 702 -35.48 -5.29 -7.55
C ALA A 702 -35.30 -4.00 -6.75
N ASN A 703 -34.33 -3.98 -5.85
CA ASN A 703 -34.00 -2.79 -5.03
C ASN A 703 -33.52 -1.62 -5.89
N LYS A 704 -32.86 -1.89 -7.01
CA LYS A 704 -32.40 -0.82 -7.93
C LYS A 704 -33.51 -0.22 -8.78
N LYS A 705 -34.63 -0.94 -8.94
CA LYS A 705 -35.82 -0.48 -9.69
C LYS A 705 -36.85 0.27 -8.83
N ALA A 706 -36.70 0.20 -7.50
CA ALA A 706 -37.52 0.92 -6.53
C ALA A 706 -36.88 2.27 -6.15
#